data_3f26fca804b4d2c595da8ad2e799c9d0
#
_entry.id   3f26fca804b4d2c595da8ad2e799c9d0
#
_cell.length_a   1.000
_cell.length_b   1.000
_cell.length_c   1.000
_cell.angle_alpha   90.00
_cell.angle_beta   90.00
_cell.angle_gamma   90.00
#
_symmetry.space_group_name_H-M   'P 1'
#
loop_
_entity.id
_entity.type
_entity.pdbx_description
1 polymer ?
#
loop_
_entity_poly.entity_id
_entity_poly.type
_entity_poly.pdbx_seq_one_letter_code
_entity_poly.pdbx_strand_id
1 'polypeptide(L)'
;MEPYLRHCLSIVVIVLCAALITLPARGADLDDCGETSCALPAWALAEEEAAQGASEPPPSVAVVCPVPGTSIEPMAPAPRLDTLDGKTIALVGGSFMANVTHPELRRLILAEFPTAKVYLLDEIGSAGPYPRPGVTRRAKDEFQQRLREFSVDAVISGNGGCGLCTPKETGSCLAAEVLGIPSVMIAAPGFVQQARSTAQAAGLDALAIAEYPGPFASHTREELLENTRTILWPQVKNGLTTPLPAADSASAENANSTDYFVTEAEALAAFAEAGWTDGLPIVLPTSSAVAEFLRFTDLPPDASIGDIPPAQRAVTPRHVAANGVMAGCPPEFMPLLLAFVEAMKDGDFRRPLSSTHAWTPYCWLNGPVARQLGFDCAQGEISEARNAQLGRFINLALLNLGGYRVKDNRMGTFGYLMPWCLAEDEAAALAVGWKPHHMQRGFALNDSTLTAASAINWGNNLVPATADPERIKDMIAWDAAEKSQMALASGMPCVYRVFLLTPGVARDLAAAYPSKAALEQALVATSRIPLGQRAFANYWGNPGSALDAKGLPLRSHEARIAEAEGAIETPTPPWLDWTGQPTLPTVPAMEAGKSVFLVTGDPARNKELCVPGGGFATIKLNLPADWDALMAERGYPPLSSFYLSSNLAPDTPQGTRPRYRNPGMPESRGERSGGRERMNYRSPREGRSFPRPQTAPRPAWTP
;
A
#
# COMPACT_ATOMS: atom_id res chain seq x y z
N MET A 1 -14.11 39.37 -15.90
CA MET A 1 -15.53 38.98 -16.12
C MET A 1 -15.72 38.00 -17.28
N GLU A 2 -14.74 37.81 -18.14
CA GLU A 2 -14.81 36.89 -19.29
C GLU A 2 -14.61 35.37 -18.99
N PRO A 3 -13.92 34.92 -17.96
CA PRO A 3 -13.81 33.49 -17.72
C PRO A 3 -15.06 32.83 -17.14
N TYR A 4 -15.95 33.59 -16.51
CA TYR A 4 -17.19 33.04 -15.92
C TYR A 4 -18.31 32.75 -16.94
N LEU A 5 -18.33 33.48 -18.06
CA LEU A 5 -19.35 33.25 -19.09
C LEU A 5 -19.13 31.96 -19.91
N ARG A 6 -17.89 31.51 -20.06
CA ARG A 6 -17.61 30.27 -20.80
C ARG A 6 -17.99 29.01 -20.02
N HIS A 7 -17.90 29.06 -18.68
CA HIS A 7 -18.31 27.93 -17.84
C HIS A 7 -19.84 27.77 -17.74
N CYS A 8 -20.57 28.87 -17.72
CA CYS A 8 -22.04 28.83 -17.70
C CYS A 8 -22.64 28.33 -19.03
N LEU A 9 -22.01 28.61 -20.18
CA LEU A 9 -22.47 28.10 -21.47
C LEU A 9 -22.26 26.58 -21.60
N SER A 10 -21.18 26.03 -21.07
CA SER A 10 -20.91 24.59 -21.10
C SER A 10 -21.90 23.80 -20.24
N ILE A 11 -22.32 24.34 -19.10
CA ILE A 11 -23.30 23.70 -18.21
C ILE A 11 -24.71 23.74 -18.81
N VAL A 12 -25.07 24.82 -19.49
CA VAL A 12 -26.39 24.94 -20.17
C VAL A 12 -26.52 24.00 -21.35
N VAL A 13 -25.44 23.73 -22.10
CA VAL A 13 -25.46 22.78 -23.21
C VAL A 13 -25.56 21.34 -22.70
N ILE A 14 -24.92 20.99 -21.59
CA ILE A 14 -25.01 19.66 -20.99
C ILE A 14 -26.38 19.40 -20.40
N VAL A 15 -27.02 20.40 -19.78
CA VAL A 15 -28.38 20.28 -19.23
C VAL A 15 -29.45 20.21 -20.34
N LEU A 16 -29.25 20.88 -21.46
CA LEU A 16 -30.16 20.79 -22.62
C LEU A 16 -30.04 19.44 -23.36
N CYS A 17 -28.86 18.83 -23.43
CA CYS A 17 -28.70 17.48 -23.99
C CYS A 17 -29.30 16.40 -23.07
N ALA A 18 -29.24 16.56 -21.73
CA ALA A 18 -29.84 15.62 -20.79
C ALA A 18 -31.38 15.73 -20.75
N ALA A 19 -31.94 16.91 -21.02
CA ALA A 19 -33.38 17.13 -21.06
C ALA A 19 -34.08 16.57 -22.33
N LEU A 20 -33.32 16.30 -23.40
CA LEU A 20 -33.82 15.72 -24.63
C LEU A 20 -33.94 14.18 -24.63
N ILE A 21 -33.38 13.53 -23.60
CA ILE A 21 -33.38 12.05 -23.48
C ILE A 21 -34.55 11.53 -22.60
N THR A 22 -35.32 12.40 -21.94
CA THR A 22 -36.36 12.00 -20.96
C THR A 22 -37.79 12.38 -21.32
N LEU A 23 -38.13 12.59 -22.58
CA LEU A 23 -39.52 12.78 -22.97
C LEU A 23 -40.14 11.47 -23.48
N PRO A 24 -41.28 11.01 -22.90
CA PRO A 24 -41.97 9.82 -23.40
C PRO A 24 -42.59 10.12 -24.74
N ALA A 25 -42.41 9.21 -25.70
CA ALA A 25 -43.03 9.25 -27.00
C ALA A 25 -44.57 9.23 -26.85
N ARG A 26 -45.22 10.37 -27.09
CA ARG A 26 -46.64 10.42 -27.41
C ARG A 26 -46.77 10.30 -28.91
N GLY A 27 -47.58 9.31 -29.36
CA GLY A 27 -47.83 9.07 -30.73
C GLY A 27 -48.36 10.33 -31.45
N ALA A 28 -47.71 10.65 -32.55
CA ALA A 28 -48.20 11.52 -33.59
C ALA A 28 -48.37 10.67 -34.85
N ASP A 29 -49.54 10.77 -35.48
CA ASP A 29 -49.87 10.09 -36.69
C ASP A 29 -48.86 10.33 -37.80
N LEU A 30 -48.32 9.24 -38.35
CA LEU A 30 -47.40 9.20 -39.46
C LEU A 30 -48.17 9.09 -40.77
N ASP A 31 -48.85 10.17 -41.19
CA ASP A 31 -49.43 10.28 -42.50
C ASP A 31 -49.10 11.63 -43.15
N ASP A 32 -47.84 11.97 -43.24
CA ASP A 32 -47.37 12.93 -44.25
C ASP A 32 -45.81 13.01 -44.28
N CYS A 33 -45.16 12.07 -44.92
CA CYS A 33 -43.77 12.21 -45.37
C CYS A 33 -43.64 11.58 -46.75
N GLY A 34 -43.54 12.43 -47.71
CA GLY A 34 -43.27 12.06 -49.10
C GLY A 34 -41.96 11.27 -49.25
N GLU A 35 -41.98 10.40 -50.26
CA GLU A 35 -40.96 9.45 -50.67
C GLU A 35 -39.51 10.02 -50.69
N THR A 36 -38.80 9.87 -49.59
CA THR A 36 -37.33 9.73 -49.62
C THR A 36 -36.97 8.55 -48.73
N SER A 37 -36.60 7.45 -49.38
CA SER A 37 -36.24 6.18 -48.74
C SER A 37 -35.07 6.38 -47.77
N CYS A 38 -35.35 6.39 -46.49
CA CYS A 38 -34.34 6.08 -45.46
C CYS A 38 -34.11 4.57 -45.48
N ALA A 39 -33.37 4.07 -46.44
CA ALA A 39 -32.88 2.71 -46.41
C ALA A 39 -31.82 2.62 -45.26
N LEU A 40 -32.08 1.76 -44.27
CA LEU A 40 -31.07 1.39 -43.29
C LEU A 40 -29.81 0.89 -44.02
N PRO A 41 -28.62 1.20 -43.54
CA PRO A 41 -27.39 0.71 -44.13
C PRO A 41 -27.41 -0.83 -44.22
N ALA A 42 -26.84 -1.38 -45.27
CA ALA A 42 -26.89 -2.82 -45.58
C ALA A 42 -26.33 -3.71 -44.42
N TRP A 43 -25.50 -3.16 -43.55
CA TRP A 43 -25.01 -3.88 -42.34
C TRP A 43 -26.09 -4.03 -41.26
N ALA A 44 -27.02 -3.08 -41.13
CA ALA A 44 -28.10 -3.15 -40.14
C ALA A 44 -29.21 -4.15 -40.57
N LEU A 45 -29.42 -4.34 -41.85
CA LEU A 45 -30.32 -5.37 -42.39
C LEU A 45 -29.70 -6.77 -42.30
N ALA A 46 -28.38 -6.89 -42.40
CA ALA A 46 -27.67 -8.15 -42.23
C ALA A 46 -27.68 -8.65 -40.77
N GLU A 47 -27.73 -7.74 -39.77
CA GLU A 47 -27.88 -8.13 -38.36
C GLU A 47 -29.30 -8.62 -38.03
N GLU A 48 -30.33 -8.09 -38.68
CA GLU A 48 -31.71 -8.51 -38.46
C GLU A 48 -32.03 -9.85 -39.15
N GLU A 49 -31.43 -10.16 -40.29
CA GLU A 49 -31.53 -11.47 -40.97
C GLU A 49 -30.70 -12.56 -40.27
N ALA A 50 -29.56 -12.19 -39.64
CA ALA A 50 -28.76 -13.11 -38.84
C ALA A 50 -29.44 -13.54 -37.54
N ALA A 51 -30.37 -12.71 -37.03
CA ALA A 51 -31.14 -13.02 -35.81
C ALA A 51 -32.30 -14.02 -36.01
N GLN A 52 -32.65 -14.36 -37.27
CA GLN A 52 -33.78 -15.26 -37.60
C GLN A 52 -33.34 -16.67 -38.06
N GLY A 53 -32.05 -16.97 -38.16
CA GLY A 53 -31.51 -18.30 -38.37
C GLY A 53 -31.42 -19.05 -37.06
N ALA A 54 -31.95 -20.30 -36.96
CA ALA A 54 -31.87 -21.14 -35.79
C ALA A 54 -30.45 -21.18 -35.21
N SER A 55 -30.23 -20.42 -34.15
CA SER A 55 -28.95 -20.27 -33.53
C SER A 55 -28.57 -21.52 -32.73
N GLU A 56 -27.39 -22.08 -33.00
CA GLU A 56 -26.65 -22.73 -31.95
C GLU A 56 -26.62 -21.79 -30.73
N PRO A 57 -26.83 -22.30 -29.50
CA PRO A 57 -26.73 -21.45 -28.32
C PRO A 57 -25.36 -20.75 -28.36
N PRO A 58 -25.29 -19.45 -28.09
CA PRO A 58 -24.03 -18.70 -28.16
C PRO A 58 -23.00 -19.41 -27.28
N PRO A 59 -21.71 -19.46 -27.71
CA PRO A 59 -20.70 -20.16 -26.95
C PRO A 59 -20.63 -19.57 -25.53
N SER A 60 -20.91 -20.39 -24.53
CA SER A 60 -20.79 -19.98 -23.14
C SER A 60 -19.34 -19.65 -22.80
N VAL A 61 -19.08 -18.47 -22.29
CA VAL A 61 -17.77 -18.04 -21.83
C VAL A 61 -17.55 -18.59 -20.42
N ALA A 62 -16.68 -19.57 -20.28
CA ALA A 62 -16.31 -20.14 -18.99
C ALA A 62 -15.18 -19.33 -18.35
N VAL A 63 -15.44 -18.67 -17.24
CA VAL A 63 -14.48 -17.84 -16.51
C VAL A 63 -14.23 -18.39 -15.10
N VAL A 64 -12.99 -18.26 -14.64
CA VAL A 64 -12.58 -18.69 -13.31
C VAL A 64 -12.82 -17.54 -12.32
N CYS A 65 -13.46 -17.83 -11.19
CA CYS A 65 -13.63 -16.86 -10.11
C CYS A 65 -12.26 -16.39 -9.59
N PRO A 66 -11.94 -15.09 -9.58
CA PRO A 66 -10.64 -14.59 -9.13
C PRO A 66 -10.53 -14.46 -7.61
N VAL A 67 -11.64 -14.64 -6.87
CA VAL A 67 -11.73 -14.41 -5.43
C VAL A 67 -11.90 -15.73 -4.69
N PRO A 68 -10.92 -16.12 -3.87
CA PRO A 68 -11.05 -17.33 -3.06
C PRO A 68 -12.02 -17.14 -1.89
N GLY A 69 -12.58 -18.24 -1.41
CA GLY A 69 -13.33 -18.28 -0.16
C GLY A 69 -12.45 -18.12 1.06
N THR A 70 -13.07 -18.09 2.22
CA THR A 70 -12.38 -18.11 3.50
C THR A 70 -12.35 -19.53 4.08
N SER A 71 -11.26 -19.88 4.75
CA SER A 71 -11.16 -21.12 5.54
C SER A 71 -11.57 -20.90 7.00
N ILE A 72 -11.87 -19.66 7.38
CA ILE A 72 -12.22 -19.31 8.75
C ILE A 72 -13.66 -19.73 9.04
N GLU A 73 -13.81 -20.54 10.07
CA GLU A 73 -15.13 -20.96 10.54
C GLU A 73 -15.87 -19.80 11.23
N PRO A 74 -17.16 -19.63 10.97
CA PRO A 74 -17.97 -18.63 11.65
C PRO A 74 -17.96 -18.82 13.17
N MET A 75 -17.83 -17.73 13.91
CA MET A 75 -17.85 -17.68 15.36
C MET A 75 -19.09 -16.90 15.81
N ALA A 76 -19.89 -17.52 16.68
CA ALA A 76 -21.00 -16.80 17.31
C ALA A 76 -20.45 -15.73 18.29
N PRO A 77 -21.08 -14.55 18.36
CA PRO A 77 -20.73 -13.57 19.39
C PRO A 77 -21.00 -14.11 20.80
N ALA A 78 -20.18 -13.72 21.75
CA ALA A 78 -20.38 -14.08 23.15
C ALA A 78 -21.76 -13.64 23.68
N PRO A 79 -22.40 -14.39 24.57
CA PRO A 79 -23.67 -13.98 25.19
C PRO A 79 -23.52 -12.61 25.87
N ARG A 80 -24.48 -11.72 25.65
CA ARG A 80 -24.50 -10.39 26.28
C ARG A 80 -24.97 -10.49 27.73
N LEU A 81 -24.57 -9.51 28.53
CA LEU A 81 -24.85 -9.49 29.96
C LEU A 81 -26.26 -8.95 30.20
N ASP A 82 -26.98 -9.50 31.17
CA ASP A 82 -28.28 -8.97 31.60
C ASP A 82 -28.15 -7.60 32.28
N THR A 83 -27.04 -7.38 33.00
CA THR A 83 -26.68 -6.15 33.71
C THR A 83 -25.18 -6.00 33.85
N LEU A 84 -24.71 -4.78 34.05
CA LEU A 84 -23.32 -4.53 34.43
C LEU A 84 -23.11 -4.48 35.96
N ASP A 85 -24.19 -4.59 36.74
CA ASP A 85 -24.09 -4.59 38.18
C ASP A 85 -23.37 -5.82 38.71
N GLY A 86 -22.40 -5.62 39.58
CA GLY A 86 -21.49 -6.67 40.09
C GLY A 86 -20.48 -7.24 39.11
N LYS A 87 -20.43 -6.73 37.87
CA LYS A 87 -19.57 -7.24 36.80
C LYS A 87 -18.17 -6.61 36.81
N THR A 88 -17.21 -7.37 36.31
CA THR A 88 -15.82 -6.91 36.12
C THR A 88 -15.63 -6.53 34.64
N ILE A 89 -15.30 -5.27 34.38
CA ILE A 89 -15.20 -4.71 33.04
C ILE A 89 -13.78 -4.26 32.77
N ALA A 90 -13.19 -4.65 31.65
CA ALA A 90 -11.88 -4.19 31.20
C ALA A 90 -12.04 -3.12 30.09
N LEU A 91 -11.55 -1.91 30.37
CA LEU A 91 -11.40 -0.81 29.43
C LEU A 91 -9.98 -0.82 28.88
N VAL A 92 -9.82 -1.37 27.68
CA VAL A 92 -8.52 -1.60 27.05
C VAL A 92 -8.35 -0.79 25.77
N GLY A 93 -7.12 -0.77 25.25
CA GLY A 93 -6.80 0.11 24.14
C GLY A 93 -6.22 1.44 24.63
N GLY A 94 -5.37 2.06 23.83
CA GLY A 94 -4.64 3.26 24.25
C GLY A 94 -4.50 4.27 23.10
N SER A 95 -5.27 4.07 22.00
CA SER A 95 -5.18 4.92 20.83
C SER A 95 -6.10 6.14 20.96
N PHE A 96 -5.78 7.21 20.26
CA PHE A 96 -6.65 8.38 20.01
C PHE A 96 -7.51 8.87 21.20
N MET A 97 -6.89 9.55 22.15
CA MET A 97 -7.59 10.18 23.28
C MET A 97 -8.34 9.18 24.19
N ALA A 98 -7.98 7.89 24.15
CA ALA A 98 -8.51 6.90 25.07
C ALA A 98 -8.19 7.25 26.53
N ASN A 99 -7.08 7.96 26.78
CA ASN A 99 -6.72 8.54 28.07
C ASN A 99 -7.71 9.61 28.58
N VAL A 100 -8.66 10.05 27.76
CA VAL A 100 -9.76 10.96 28.16
C VAL A 100 -11.09 10.20 28.21
N THR A 101 -11.40 9.44 27.16
CA THR A 101 -12.69 8.74 27.04
C THR A 101 -12.83 7.56 27.99
N HIS A 102 -11.79 6.77 28.21
CA HIS A 102 -11.86 5.58 29.05
C HIS A 102 -12.02 5.91 30.54
N PRO A 103 -11.29 6.85 31.14
CA PRO A 103 -11.56 7.28 32.50
C PRO A 103 -12.97 7.83 32.70
N GLU A 104 -13.54 8.53 31.70
CA GLU A 104 -14.91 9.01 31.77
C GLU A 104 -15.93 7.88 31.65
N LEU A 105 -15.72 6.90 30.78
CA LEU A 105 -16.54 5.68 30.72
C LEU A 105 -16.51 4.92 32.06
N ARG A 106 -15.32 4.77 32.67
CA ARG A 106 -15.18 4.18 34.02
C ARG A 106 -16.04 4.92 35.03
N ARG A 107 -15.98 6.26 35.03
CA ARG A 107 -16.78 7.10 35.94
C ARG A 107 -18.30 6.90 35.73
N LEU A 108 -18.73 6.81 34.47
CA LEU A 108 -20.14 6.60 34.10
C LEU A 108 -20.62 5.21 34.50
N ILE A 109 -19.84 4.18 34.24
CA ILE A 109 -20.14 2.80 34.65
C ILE A 109 -20.33 2.71 36.17
N LEU A 110 -19.37 3.23 36.93
CA LEU A 110 -19.42 3.18 38.41
C LEU A 110 -20.53 4.07 39.02
N ALA A 111 -20.96 5.14 38.31
CA ALA A 111 -22.05 5.99 38.73
C ALA A 111 -23.41 5.28 38.54
N GLU A 112 -23.59 4.53 37.47
CA GLU A 112 -24.82 3.80 37.16
C GLU A 112 -24.87 2.40 37.81
N PHE A 113 -23.71 1.74 37.94
CA PHE A 113 -23.54 0.40 38.51
C PHE A 113 -22.47 0.40 39.62
N PRO A 114 -22.79 0.83 40.83
CA PRO A 114 -21.82 1.06 41.88
C PRO A 114 -21.08 -0.20 42.36
N THR A 115 -21.61 -1.38 42.10
CA THR A 115 -20.97 -2.67 42.46
C THR A 115 -20.05 -3.23 41.38
N ALA A 116 -20.03 -2.60 40.17
CA ALA A 116 -19.15 -3.00 39.09
C ALA A 116 -17.67 -2.75 39.46
N LYS A 117 -16.78 -3.55 38.89
CA LYS A 117 -15.34 -3.33 38.92
C LYS A 117 -14.86 -2.95 37.52
N VAL A 118 -14.06 -1.92 37.43
CA VAL A 118 -13.58 -1.43 36.10
C VAL A 118 -12.07 -1.25 36.14
N TYR A 119 -11.38 -2.00 35.28
CA TYR A 119 -9.92 -1.92 35.10
C TYR A 119 -9.60 -1.16 33.82
N LEU A 120 -8.58 -0.30 33.87
CA LEU A 120 -8.04 0.44 32.71
C LEU A 120 -6.86 -0.30 32.09
N LEU A 121 -6.41 0.19 30.94
CA LEU A 121 -5.31 -0.41 30.15
C LEU A 121 -4.02 -0.64 30.95
N ASP A 122 -3.62 0.30 31.80
CA ASP A 122 -2.42 0.24 32.64
C ASP A 122 -2.54 -0.80 33.75
N GLU A 123 -3.75 -1.16 34.15
CA GLU A 123 -4.02 -2.16 35.17
C GLU A 123 -4.09 -3.59 34.58
N ILE A 124 -4.65 -3.74 33.34
CA ILE A 124 -4.91 -5.06 32.77
C ILE A 124 -4.19 -5.34 31.44
N GLY A 125 -3.73 -4.31 30.74
CA GLY A 125 -3.10 -4.45 29.43
C GLY A 125 -4.08 -4.65 28.27
N SER A 126 -3.57 -5.03 27.11
CA SER A 126 -4.33 -5.31 25.89
C SER A 126 -3.71 -6.47 25.11
N ALA A 127 -4.36 -6.90 24.00
CA ALA A 127 -3.81 -7.94 23.12
C ALA A 127 -2.51 -7.56 22.39
N GLY A 128 -1.99 -6.39 22.67
CA GLY A 128 -0.68 -5.91 22.22
C GLY A 128 -0.71 -5.05 20.97
N PRO A 129 0.38 -4.34 20.69
CA PRO A 129 0.52 -3.54 19.49
C PRO A 129 0.81 -4.45 18.31
N TYR A 130 0.07 -4.32 17.24
CA TYR A 130 0.28 -4.88 15.89
C TYR A 130 0.77 -6.33 15.74
N PRO A 131 0.15 -7.09 14.87
CA PRO A 131 0.57 -8.47 14.60
C PRO A 131 1.96 -8.51 13.96
N ARG A 132 2.96 -8.89 14.73
CA ARG A 132 4.20 -9.46 14.20
C ARG A 132 4.08 -10.97 14.29
N PRO A 133 4.49 -11.74 13.24
CA PRO A 133 4.53 -13.19 13.36
C PRO A 133 5.30 -13.62 14.62
N GLY A 134 4.67 -14.43 15.47
CA GLY A 134 5.22 -14.88 16.74
C GLY A 134 4.97 -13.98 17.96
N VAL A 135 4.93 -12.65 17.81
CA VAL A 135 4.67 -11.71 18.92
C VAL A 135 3.18 -11.54 19.17
N THR A 136 2.37 -11.60 18.12
CA THR A 136 0.92 -11.39 18.21
C THR A 136 0.20 -12.52 18.94
N ARG A 137 0.57 -13.77 18.65
CA ARG A 137 -0.03 -14.92 19.33
C ARG A 137 0.25 -14.83 20.83
N ARG A 138 1.51 -14.61 21.20
CA ARG A 138 1.92 -14.47 22.60
C ARG A 138 1.21 -13.33 23.33
N ALA A 139 1.12 -12.15 22.72
CA ALA A 139 0.43 -11.01 23.33
C ALA A 139 -1.08 -11.26 23.50
N LYS A 140 -1.71 -11.93 22.53
CA LYS A 140 -3.10 -12.36 22.61
C LYS A 140 -3.28 -13.35 23.76
N ASP A 141 -2.43 -14.38 23.85
CA ASP A 141 -2.53 -15.43 24.85
C ASP A 141 -2.30 -14.85 26.27
N GLU A 142 -1.32 -13.96 26.43
CA GLU A 142 -1.06 -13.23 27.68
C GLU A 142 -2.23 -12.32 28.08
N PHE A 143 -2.88 -11.67 27.12
CA PHE A 143 -4.07 -10.87 27.39
C PHE A 143 -5.25 -11.74 27.80
N GLN A 144 -5.51 -12.84 27.07
CA GLN A 144 -6.55 -13.79 27.44
C GLN A 144 -6.33 -14.41 28.82
N GLN A 145 -5.07 -14.69 29.20
CA GLN A 145 -4.72 -15.15 30.53
C GLN A 145 -5.11 -14.10 31.59
N ARG A 146 -4.77 -12.82 31.37
CA ARG A 146 -5.13 -11.74 32.29
C ARG A 146 -6.64 -11.55 32.40
N LEU A 147 -7.41 -11.67 31.30
CA LEU A 147 -8.87 -11.62 31.36
C LEU A 147 -9.44 -12.69 32.32
N ARG A 148 -8.86 -13.89 32.32
CA ARG A 148 -9.26 -14.97 33.25
C ARG A 148 -8.79 -14.69 34.69
N GLU A 149 -7.55 -14.23 34.90
CA GLU A 149 -6.98 -13.90 36.21
C GLU A 149 -7.79 -12.81 36.92
N PHE A 150 -8.22 -11.80 36.16
CA PHE A 150 -9.03 -10.70 36.71
C PHE A 150 -10.54 -11.04 36.71
N SER A 151 -10.93 -12.22 36.27
CA SER A 151 -12.34 -12.65 36.17
C SER A 151 -13.19 -11.62 35.43
N VAL A 152 -12.73 -11.20 34.23
CA VAL A 152 -13.38 -10.17 33.42
C VAL A 152 -14.64 -10.72 32.78
N ASP A 153 -15.77 -10.01 32.98
CA ASP A 153 -17.08 -10.32 32.41
C ASP A 153 -17.34 -9.59 31.08
N ALA A 154 -16.70 -8.45 30.82
CA ALA A 154 -16.86 -7.69 29.58
C ALA A 154 -15.59 -6.88 29.21
N VAL A 155 -15.40 -6.67 27.91
CA VAL A 155 -14.28 -5.87 27.36
C VAL A 155 -14.82 -4.70 26.55
N ILE A 156 -14.27 -3.50 26.78
CA ILE A 156 -14.47 -2.32 25.95
C ILE A 156 -13.09 -1.93 25.41
N SER A 157 -12.94 -1.91 24.10
CA SER A 157 -11.66 -1.58 23.44
C SER A 157 -11.77 -0.40 22.50
N GLY A 158 -10.77 0.46 22.48
CA GLY A 158 -10.73 1.63 21.60
C GLY A 158 -9.59 2.59 21.96
N ASN A 159 -9.48 3.73 21.32
CA ASN A 159 -10.37 4.23 20.26
C ASN A 159 -9.79 3.91 18.87
N GLY A 160 -10.59 3.34 17.98
CA GLY A 160 -10.23 3.14 16.58
C GLY A 160 -10.36 4.45 15.79
N GLY A 161 -9.25 5.06 15.44
CA GLY A 161 -9.21 6.34 14.70
C GLY A 161 -8.12 6.36 13.62
N CYS A 162 -7.50 5.22 13.28
CA CYS A 162 -6.57 5.08 12.16
C CYS A 162 -6.58 3.66 11.59
N GLY A 163 -6.07 3.52 10.34
CA GLY A 163 -6.03 2.25 9.64
C GLY A 163 -5.18 1.17 10.30
N LEU A 164 -4.29 1.51 11.23
CA LEU A 164 -3.45 0.58 11.99
C LEU A 164 -4.01 0.33 13.39
N CYS A 165 -4.60 1.35 14.02
CA CYS A 165 -5.10 1.25 15.39
C CYS A 165 -6.39 0.45 15.44
N THR A 166 -7.31 0.66 14.50
CA THR A 166 -8.61 0.00 14.47
C THR A 166 -8.50 -1.53 14.46
N PRO A 167 -7.71 -2.18 13.58
CA PRO A 167 -7.53 -3.62 13.63
C PRO A 167 -6.89 -4.10 14.94
N LYS A 168 -5.98 -3.31 15.54
CA LYS A 168 -5.36 -3.61 16.83
C LYS A 168 -6.39 -3.63 17.95
N GLU A 169 -7.21 -2.61 18.05
CA GLU A 169 -8.23 -2.50 19.11
C GLU A 169 -9.32 -3.56 18.89
N THR A 170 -9.75 -3.81 17.64
CA THR A 170 -10.66 -4.92 17.30
C THR A 170 -10.08 -6.27 17.72
N GLY A 171 -8.76 -6.47 17.62
CA GLY A 171 -8.08 -7.68 18.07
C GLY A 171 -8.25 -7.96 19.56
N SER A 172 -8.36 -6.94 20.41
CA SER A 172 -8.66 -7.09 21.84
C SER A 172 -10.11 -7.56 22.08
N CYS A 173 -11.06 -7.03 21.29
CA CYS A 173 -12.45 -7.51 21.32
C CYS A 173 -12.51 -8.99 20.90
N LEU A 174 -11.88 -9.36 19.78
CA LEU A 174 -11.86 -10.74 19.31
C LEU A 174 -11.22 -11.70 20.31
N ALA A 175 -10.17 -11.27 21.02
CA ALA A 175 -9.54 -12.07 22.06
C ALA A 175 -10.50 -12.36 23.22
N ALA A 176 -11.42 -11.45 23.53
CA ALA A 176 -12.46 -11.62 24.55
C ALA A 176 -13.61 -12.49 24.04
N GLU A 177 -14.15 -12.19 22.85
CA GLU A 177 -15.29 -12.92 22.26
C GLU A 177 -15.02 -14.43 22.14
N VAL A 178 -13.78 -14.82 21.75
CA VAL A 178 -13.33 -16.23 21.70
C VAL A 178 -13.40 -16.92 23.06
N LEU A 179 -13.33 -16.17 24.18
CA LEU A 179 -13.45 -16.68 25.54
C LEU A 179 -14.90 -16.69 26.04
N GLY A 180 -15.87 -16.29 25.23
CA GLY A 180 -17.26 -16.11 25.65
C GLY A 180 -17.46 -14.83 26.48
N ILE A 181 -16.54 -13.87 26.44
CA ILE A 181 -16.60 -12.58 27.11
C ILE A 181 -17.12 -11.53 26.12
N PRO A 182 -18.30 -10.93 26.32
CA PRO A 182 -18.83 -9.93 25.41
C PRO A 182 -17.96 -8.70 25.34
N SER A 183 -17.89 -8.12 24.14
CA SER A 183 -17.04 -6.96 23.91
C SER A 183 -17.72 -5.87 23.08
N VAL A 184 -17.21 -4.62 23.21
CA VAL A 184 -17.60 -3.47 22.40
C VAL A 184 -16.34 -2.77 21.90
N MET A 185 -16.28 -2.55 20.58
CA MET A 185 -15.27 -1.75 19.92
C MET A 185 -15.71 -0.29 19.81
N ILE A 186 -14.88 0.66 20.23
CA ILE A 186 -15.12 2.09 20.01
C ILE A 186 -14.35 2.54 18.79
N ALA A 187 -15.04 3.10 17.78
CA ALA A 187 -14.43 3.55 16.53
C ALA A 187 -14.99 4.93 16.08
N ALA A 188 -14.15 5.72 15.42
CA ALA A 188 -14.61 6.91 14.71
C ALA A 188 -15.37 6.50 13.42
N PRO A 189 -16.25 7.37 12.84
CA PRO A 189 -17.15 7.00 11.74
C PRO A 189 -16.46 6.34 10.54
N GLY A 190 -15.35 6.87 10.07
CA GLY A 190 -14.61 6.32 8.93
C GLY A 190 -13.94 4.97 9.18
N PHE A 191 -13.96 4.43 10.42
CA PHE A 191 -13.25 3.21 10.80
C PHE A 191 -14.17 2.09 11.28
N VAL A 192 -15.48 2.33 11.34
CA VAL A 192 -16.50 1.33 11.72
C VAL A 192 -16.46 0.14 10.77
N GLN A 193 -16.41 0.39 9.45
CA GLN A 193 -16.36 -0.67 8.47
C GLN A 193 -15.06 -1.47 8.56
N GLN A 194 -13.93 -0.82 8.82
CA GLN A 194 -12.66 -1.51 9.05
C GLN A 194 -12.69 -2.43 10.28
N ALA A 195 -13.35 -2.00 11.37
CA ALA A 195 -13.55 -2.85 12.54
C ALA A 195 -14.39 -4.08 12.21
N ARG A 196 -15.50 -3.90 11.45
CA ARG A 196 -16.33 -5.00 10.97
C ARG A 196 -15.56 -5.98 10.09
N SER A 197 -14.86 -5.50 9.05
CA SER A 197 -14.07 -6.35 8.16
C SER A 197 -12.97 -7.10 8.91
N THR A 198 -12.39 -6.48 9.94
CA THR A 198 -11.40 -7.15 10.81
C THR A 198 -12.03 -8.26 11.63
N ALA A 199 -13.24 -8.06 12.14
CA ALA A 199 -13.97 -9.07 12.90
C ALA A 199 -14.40 -10.23 11.99
N GLN A 200 -14.97 -9.93 10.83
CA GLN A 200 -15.37 -10.91 9.82
C GLN A 200 -14.20 -11.78 9.36
N ALA A 201 -13.02 -11.17 9.13
CA ALA A 201 -11.80 -11.91 8.80
C ALA A 201 -11.33 -12.86 9.92
N ALA A 202 -11.87 -12.75 11.12
CA ALA A 202 -11.64 -13.66 12.23
C ALA A 202 -12.86 -14.59 12.52
N GLY A 203 -13.86 -14.57 11.63
CA GLY A 203 -15.07 -15.40 11.73
C GLY A 203 -16.21 -14.78 12.56
N LEU A 204 -16.03 -13.57 13.11
CA LEU A 204 -17.06 -12.90 13.91
C LEU A 204 -17.83 -11.90 13.06
N ASP A 205 -19.00 -12.27 12.53
CA ASP A 205 -19.80 -11.40 11.67
C ASP A 205 -20.51 -10.27 12.43
N ALA A 206 -20.85 -10.51 13.69
CA ALA A 206 -21.55 -9.55 14.53
C ALA A 206 -20.70 -9.09 15.70
N LEU A 207 -19.95 -7.98 15.54
CA LEU A 207 -19.24 -7.29 16.60
C LEU A 207 -20.01 -6.03 17.02
N ALA A 208 -20.21 -5.83 18.34
CA ALA A 208 -20.77 -4.58 18.84
C ALA A 208 -19.76 -3.43 18.64
N ILE A 209 -20.19 -2.36 17.97
CA ILE A 209 -19.37 -1.18 17.71
C ILE A 209 -20.10 0.05 18.21
N ALA A 210 -19.44 0.82 19.08
CA ALA A 210 -19.88 2.14 19.52
C ALA A 210 -19.20 3.19 18.64
N GLU A 211 -19.97 3.94 17.86
CA GLU A 211 -19.47 4.95 16.95
C GLU A 211 -19.35 6.30 17.66
N TYR A 212 -18.13 6.84 17.71
CA TYR A 212 -17.86 8.16 18.23
C TYR A 212 -18.15 9.23 17.15
N PRO A 213 -18.79 10.37 17.48
CA PRO A 213 -19.24 11.36 16.49
C PRO A 213 -18.09 12.24 15.96
N GLY A 214 -17.24 11.72 15.12
CA GLY A 214 -16.17 12.46 14.44
C GLY A 214 -14.75 12.04 14.81
N PRO A 215 -13.74 12.81 14.38
CA PRO A 215 -12.33 12.49 14.67
C PRO A 215 -11.98 12.82 16.12
N PHE A 216 -11.52 11.85 16.90
CA PHE A 216 -11.13 12.05 18.30
C PHE A 216 -10.12 13.18 18.50
N ALA A 217 -9.12 13.28 17.61
CA ALA A 217 -8.04 14.25 17.74
C ALA A 217 -8.43 15.71 17.41
N SER A 218 -9.61 15.90 16.79
CA SER A 218 -10.10 17.24 16.43
C SER A 218 -11.02 17.87 17.47
N HIS A 219 -11.43 17.06 18.46
CA HIS A 219 -12.30 17.53 19.53
C HIS A 219 -11.50 18.01 20.74
N THR A 220 -12.00 19.05 21.39
CA THR A 220 -11.50 19.52 22.68
C THR A 220 -11.75 18.47 23.78
N ARG A 221 -11.09 18.61 24.91
CA ARG A 221 -11.32 17.70 26.06
C ARG A 221 -12.78 17.73 26.52
N GLU A 222 -13.39 18.88 26.51
CA GLU A 222 -14.78 19.12 26.91
C GLU A 222 -15.73 18.39 25.96
N GLU A 223 -15.53 18.52 24.64
CA GLU A 223 -16.31 17.81 23.62
C GLU A 223 -16.11 16.29 23.71
N LEU A 224 -14.87 15.82 23.97
CA LEU A 224 -14.61 14.39 24.20
C LEU A 224 -15.38 13.85 25.37
N LEU A 225 -15.42 14.57 26.50
CA LEU A 225 -16.15 14.16 27.69
C LEU A 225 -17.67 14.17 27.44
N GLU A 226 -18.17 15.21 26.80
CA GLU A 226 -19.61 15.32 26.51
C GLU A 226 -20.08 14.24 25.53
N ASN A 227 -19.34 14.03 24.43
CA ASN A 227 -19.63 12.96 23.47
C ASN A 227 -19.54 11.57 24.12
N THR A 228 -18.61 11.40 25.07
CA THR A 228 -18.50 10.14 25.82
C THR A 228 -19.74 9.89 26.68
N ARG A 229 -20.28 10.93 27.32
CA ARG A 229 -21.49 10.83 28.18
C ARG A 229 -22.76 10.61 27.36
N THR A 230 -22.94 11.41 26.33
CA THR A 230 -24.23 11.51 25.63
C THR A 230 -24.36 10.54 24.46
N ILE A 231 -23.24 10.15 23.84
CA ILE A 231 -23.22 9.33 22.62
C ILE A 231 -22.57 7.97 22.84
N LEU A 232 -21.35 7.93 23.36
CA LEU A 232 -20.64 6.65 23.50
C LEU A 232 -21.22 5.77 24.59
N TRP A 233 -21.47 6.32 25.79
CA TRP A 233 -21.91 5.51 26.91
C TRP A 233 -23.21 4.74 26.64
N PRO A 234 -24.28 5.34 26.08
CA PRO A 234 -25.47 4.58 25.72
C PRO A 234 -25.19 3.44 24.73
N GLN A 235 -24.35 3.66 23.73
CA GLN A 235 -24.01 2.64 22.74
C GLN A 235 -23.17 1.52 23.35
N VAL A 236 -22.18 1.85 24.16
CA VAL A 236 -21.33 0.86 24.88
C VAL A 236 -22.18 -0.01 25.79
N LYS A 237 -23.06 0.60 26.61
CA LYS A 237 -24.00 -0.14 27.46
C LYS A 237 -24.88 -1.08 26.64
N ASN A 238 -25.51 -0.56 25.60
CA ASN A 238 -26.35 -1.36 24.72
C ASN A 238 -25.58 -2.52 24.07
N GLY A 239 -24.36 -2.27 23.56
CA GLY A 239 -23.51 -3.29 22.93
C GLY A 239 -23.08 -4.42 23.87
N LEU A 240 -23.03 -4.16 25.19
CA LEU A 240 -22.73 -5.18 26.21
C LEU A 240 -23.98 -5.93 26.70
N THR A 241 -25.17 -5.34 26.62
CA THR A 241 -26.39 -5.88 27.27
C THR A 241 -27.46 -6.32 26.27
N THR A 242 -27.44 -5.92 25.03
CA THR A 242 -28.45 -6.31 24.03
C THR A 242 -27.90 -7.43 23.14
N PRO A 243 -28.62 -8.56 22.99
CA PRO A 243 -28.21 -9.65 22.10
C PRO A 243 -27.92 -9.16 20.68
N LEU A 244 -26.83 -9.63 20.12
CA LEU A 244 -26.49 -9.38 18.73
C LEU A 244 -27.20 -10.39 17.82
N PRO A 245 -27.50 -10.01 16.56
CA PRO A 245 -28.06 -10.95 15.60
C PRO A 245 -27.10 -12.14 15.44
N ALA A 246 -27.70 -13.34 15.31
CA ALA A 246 -26.90 -14.49 14.87
C ALA A 246 -26.28 -14.20 13.51
N ALA A 247 -25.07 -14.68 13.29
CA ALA A 247 -24.45 -14.60 11.97
C ALA A 247 -25.41 -15.25 10.96
N ASP A 248 -25.84 -14.50 9.96
CA ASP A 248 -26.39 -15.11 8.77
C ASP A 248 -25.23 -15.94 8.21
N SER A 249 -25.41 -17.26 8.20
CA SER A 249 -24.50 -18.17 7.52
C SER A 249 -24.63 -17.89 6.01
N ALA A 250 -24.12 -16.74 5.58
CA ALA A 250 -23.86 -16.49 4.17
C ALA A 250 -22.87 -17.55 3.75
N SER A 251 -23.43 -18.56 3.11
CA SER A 251 -22.74 -19.71 2.56
C SER A 251 -21.42 -19.27 1.95
N ALA A 252 -20.37 -19.99 2.32
CA ALA A 252 -19.14 -20.03 1.53
C ALA A 252 -19.50 -20.65 0.16
N GLU A 253 -20.38 -19.96 -0.60
CA GLU A 253 -20.77 -20.38 -1.93
C GLU A 253 -19.56 -20.33 -2.84
N ASN A 254 -19.08 -21.51 -3.18
CA ASN A 254 -18.28 -21.87 -4.36
C ASN A 254 -17.08 -20.98 -4.71
N ALA A 255 -16.17 -20.81 -3.78
CA ALA A 255 -14.90 -20.10 -4.01
C ALA A 255 -14.00 -20.68 -5.11
N ASN A 256 -14.25 -21.91 -5.55
CA ASN A 256 -13.53 -22.59 -6.63
C ASN A 256 -14.39 -22.76 -7.88
N SER A 257 -15.41 -21.91 -8.07
CA SER A 257 -16.35 -22.03 -9.18
C SER A 257 -15.74 -21.59 -10.52
N THR A 258 -16.20 -22.24 -11.56
CA THR A 258 -16.12 -21.71 -12.92
C THR A 258 -17.53 -21.24 -13.27
N ASP A 259 -17.66 -19.94 -13.55
CA ASP A 259 -18.92 -19.32 -13.90
C ASP A 259 -19.07 -19.31 -15.43
N TYR A 260 -20.29 -19.49 -15.90
CA TYR A 260 -20.60 -19.54 -17.33
C TYR A 260 -21.47 -18.34 -17.70
N PHE A 261 -21.02 -17.58 -18.69
CA PHE A 261 -21.75 -16.44 -19.23
C PHE A 261 -22.05 -16.65 -20.71
N VAL A 262 -23.13 -16.05 -21.19
CA VAL A 262 -23.51 -16.15 -22.60
C VAL A 262 -22.54 -15.33 -23.46
N THR A 263 -22.13 -14.16 -22.97
CA THR A 263 -21.22 -13.25 -23.67
C THR A 263 -20.08 -12.76 -22.76
N GLU A 264 -18.97 -12.33 -23.38
CA GLU A 264 -17.88 -11.66 -22.67
C GLU A 264 -18.34 -10.35 -21.98
N ALA A 265 -19.27 -9.63 -22.59
CA ALA A 265 -19.81 -8.38 -22.04
C ALA A 265 -20.57 -8.63 -20.72
N GLU A 266 -21.36 -9.72 -20.64
CA GLU A 266 -22.02 -10.13 -19.40
C GLU A 266 -21.01 -10.53 -18.31
N ALA A 267 -19.98 -11.29 -18.67
CA ALA A 267 -18.91 -11.66 -17.76
C ALA A 267 -18.19 -10.41 -17.21
N LEU A 268 -17.81 -9.47 -18.06
CA LEU A 268 -17.17 -8.21 -17.65
C LEU A 268 -18.06 -7.38 -16.72
N ALA A 269 -19.38 -7.31 -17.02
CA ALA A 269 -20.34 -6.61 -16.19
C ALA A 269 -20.45 -7.27 -14.80
N ALA A 270 -20.54 -8.61 -14.74
CA ALA A 270 -20.60 -9.35 -13.49
C ALA A 270 -19.33 -9.15 -12.63
N PHE A 271 -18.14 -9.15 -13.24
CA PHE A 271 -16.89 -8.88 -12.54
C PHE A 271 -16.83 -7.45 -11.97
N ALA A 272 -17.36 -6.47 -12.72
CA ALA A 272 -17.45 -5.09 -12.25
C ALA A 272 -18.45 -4.94 -11.10
N GLU A 273 -19.63 -5.54 -11.20
CA GLU A 273 -20.67 -5.53 -10.16
C GLU A 273 -20.20 -6.22 -8.88
N ALA A 274 -19.52 -7.35 -9.00
CA ALA A 274 -18.92 -8.07 -7.86
C ALA A 274 -17.75 -7.30 -7.21
N GLY A 275 -17.29 -6.20 -7.83
CA GLY A 275 -16.15 -5.41 -7.34
C GLY A 275 -14.84 -6.19 -7.39
N TRP A 276 -14.65 -7.05 -8.39
CA TRP A 276 -13.43 -7.85 -8.59
C TRP A 276 -12.41 -7.14 -9.49
N THR A 277 -12.75 -5.99 -10.04
CA THR A 277 -11.85 -5.19 -10.88
C THR A 277 -11.32 -3.96 -10.13
N ASP A 278 -10.20 -3.43 -10.59
CA ASP A 278 -9.62 -2.17 -10.12
C ASP A 278 -10.21 -0.92 -10.80
N GLY A 279 -11.31 -1.08 -11.54
CA GLY A 279 -11.95 -0.02 -12.33
C GLY A 279 -11.34 0.21 -13.71
N LEU A 280 -10.27 -0.50 -14.05
CA LEU A 280 -9.66 -0.50 -15.39
C LEU A 280 -10.14 -1.73 -16.19
N PRO A 281 -10.10 -1.68 -17.54
CA PRO A 281 -10.39 -2.84 -18.38
C PRO A 281 -9.52 -4.05 -17.98
N ILE A 282 -10.13 -5.22 -17.87
CA ILE A 282 -9.45 -6.48 -17.56
C ILE A 282 -9.46 -7.42 -18.76
N VAL A 283 -8.54 -8.38 -18.77
CA VAL A 283 -8.64 -9.57 -19.61
C VAL A 283 -9.47 -10.60 -18.84
N LEU A 284 -10.49 -11.20 -19.46
CA LEU A 284 -11.31 -12.21 -18.79
C LEU A 284 -10.47 -13.45 -18.46
N PRO A 285 -10.51 -13.93 -17.21
CA PRO A 285 -9.78 -15.12 -16.79
C PRO A 285 -10.54 -16.38 -17.23
N THR A 286 -10.57 -16.61 -18.56
CA THR A 286 -11.18 -17.82 -19.12
C THR A 286 -10.46 -19.06 -18.62
N SER A 287 -11.18 -20.19 -18.54
CA SER A 287 -10.60 -21.47 -18.11
C SER A 287 -9.36 -21.85 -18.93
N SER A 288 -9.35 -21.57 -20.23
CA SER A 288 -8.20 -21.81 -21.10
C SER A 288 -7.02 -20.89 -20.80
N ALA A 289 -7.25 -19.59 -20.57
CA ALA A 289 -6.20 -18.65 -20.24
C ALA A 289 -5.58 -18.98 -18.86
N VAL A 290 -6.39 -19.34 -17.88
CA VAL A 290 -5.92 -19.79 -16.56
C VAL A 290 -5.11 -21.06 -16.67
N ALA A 291 -5.54 -22.04 -17.49
CA ALA A 291 -4.80 -23.27 -17.72
C ALA A 291 -3.38 -23.03 -18.28
N GLU A 292 -3.21 -22.04 -19.16
CA GLU A 292 -1.89 -21.66 -19.67
C GLU A 292 -0.95 -21.13 -18.57
N PHE A 293 -1.44 -20.37 -17.60
CA PHE A 293 -0.64 -19.95 -16.43
C PHE A 293 -0.24 -21.13 -15.56
N LEU A 294 -1.17 -22.07 -15.35
CA LEU A 294 -0.94 -23.26 -14.51
C LEU A 294 0.13 -24.20 -15.05
N ARG A 295 0.48 -24.12 -16.34
CA ARG A 295 1.65 -24.83 -16.89
C ARG A 295 2.98 -24.35 -16.28
N PHE A 296 3.06 -23.12 -15.77
CA PHE A 296 4.28 -22.53 -15.24
C PHE A 296 4.42 -22.70 -13.72
N THR A 297 3.84 -23.74 -13.16
CA THR A 297 4.01 -24.15 -11.76
C THR A 297 3.80 -25.65 -11.60
N ASP A 298 4.60 -26.28 -10.71
CA ASP A 298 4.39 -27.69 -10.33
C ASP A 298 3.28 -27.85 -9.28
N LEU A 299 2.72 -26.75 -8.76
CA LEU A 299 1.65 -26.81 -7.79
C LEU A 299 0.34 -27.26 -8.45
N PRO A 300 -0.40 -28.21 -7.86
CA PRO A 300 -1.74 -28.53 -8.31
C PRO A 300 -2.64 -27.28 -8.33
N PRO A 301 -3.56 -27.13 -9.29
CA PRO A 301 -4.40 -25.94 -9.44
C PRO A 301 -5.13 -25.51 -8.16
N ASP A 302 -5.58 -26.48 -7.36
CA ASP A 302 -6.39 -26.26 -6.16
C ASP A 302 -5.59 -26.51 -4.86
N ALA A 303 -4.25 -26.63 -4.94
CA ALA A 303 -3.40 -26.75 -3.77
C ALA A 303 -3.47 -25.46 -2.94
N SER A 304 -3.61 -25.58 -1.63
CA SER A 304 -3.62 -24.41 -0.75
C SER A 304 -2.25 -23.75 -0.72
N ILE A 305 -2.20 -22.47 -1.09
CA ILE A 305 -1.03 -21.60 -0.83
C ILE A 305 -1.06 -21.10 0.63
N GLY A 306 -2.24 -21.12 1.25
CA GLY A 306 -2.51 -20.66 2.61
C GLY A 306 -3.51 -19.53 2.66
N ASP A 307 -3.85 -19.11 3.88
CA ASP A 307 -4.79 -18.01 4.13
C ASP A 307 -4.10 -16.67 4.00
N ILE A 308 -4.59 -15.84 3.09
CA ILE A 308 -3.99 -14.54 2.79
C ILE A 308 -4.73 -13.43 3.55
N PRO A 309 -4.02 -12.75 4.48
CA PRO A 309 -4.60 -11.63 5.20
C PRO A 309 -4.79 -10.39 4.30
N PRO A 310 -5.68 -9.41 4.69
CA PRO A 310 -6.42 -9.35 5.94
C PRO A 310 -7.68 -10.20 5.96
N ALA A 311 -8.27 -10.56 4.81
CA ALA A 311 -9.55 -11.26 4.74
C ALA A 311 -9.44 -12.78 4.97
N GLN A 312 -8.24 -13.30 5.24
CA GLN A 312 -7.97 -14.72 5.49
C GLN A 312 -8.55 -15.63 4.39
N ARG A 313 -8.23 -15.30 3.14
CA ARG A 313 -8.71 -16.03 1.97
C ARG A 313 -7.85 -17.24 1.67
N ALA A 314 -8.49 -18.39 1.45
CA ALA A 314 -7.83 -19.65 1.10
C ALA A 314 -7.40 -19.67 -0.37
N VAL A 315 -6.22 -19.09 -0.63
CA VAL A 315 -5.72 -18.88 -2.00
C VAL A 315 -5.13 -20.17 -2.57
N THR A 316 -5.40 -20.39 -3.87
CA THR A 316 -4.84 -21.49 -4.67
C THR A 316 -4.12 -20.95 -5.90
N PRO A 317 -3.26 -21.75 -6.58
CA PRO A 317 -2.64 -21.35 -7.84
C PRO A 317 -3.64 -20.93 -8.92
N ARG A 318 -4.83 -21.53 -8.97
CA ARG A 318 -5.93 -21.13 -9.88
C ARG A 318 -6.35 -19.68 -9.68
N HIS A 319 -6.52 -19.22 -8.44
CA HIS A 319 -6.88 -17.82 -8.14
C HIS A 319 -5.75 -16.86 -8.49
N VAL A 320 -4.49 -17.25 -8.27
CA VAL A 320 -3.32 -16.46 -8.66
C VAL A 320 -3.27 -16.30 -10.17
N ALA A 321 -3.45 -17.39 -10.92
CA ALA A 321 -3.49 -17.39 -12.37
C ALA A 321 -4.63 -16.49 -12.91
N ALA A 322 -5.86 -16.61 -12.33
CA ALA A 322 -6.99 -15.78 -12.73
C ALA A 322 -6.69 -14.28 -12.61
N ASN A 323 -6.11 -13.85 -11.47
CA ASN A 323 -5.70 -12.46 -11.29
C ASN A 323 -4.53 -12.05 -12.20
N GLY A 324 -3.63 -12.98 -12.54
CA GLY A 324 -2.57 -12.77 -13.53
C GLY A 324 -3.12 -12.48 -14.92
N VAL A 325 -4.10 -13.29 -15.37
CA VAL A 325 -4.83 -13.07 -16.63
C VAL A 325 -5.51 -11.70 -16.61
N MET A 326 -6.27 -11.39 -15.54
CA MET A 326 -6.99 -10.11 -15.41
C MET A 326 -6.06 -8.90 -15.48
N ALA A 327 -4.84 -9.01 -14.97
CA ALA A 327 -3.82 -7.97 -15.03
C ALA A 327 -3.18 -7.82 -16.43
N GLY A 328 -3.40 -8.77 -17.34
CA GLY A 328 -2.74 -8.83 -18.64
C GLY A 328 -1.29 -9.30 -18.54
N CYS A 329 -0.92 -10.03 -17.48
CA CYS A 329 0.38 -10.68 -17.39
C CYS A 329 0.51 -11.81 -18.40
N PRO A 330 1.70 -12.10 -18.93
CA PRO A 330 1.93 -13.32 -19.68
C PRO A 330 2.05 -14.52 -18.74
N PRO A 331 1.69 -15.75 -19.19
CA PRO A 331 1.66 -16.96 -18.36
C PRO A 331 2.99 -17.29 -17.67
N GLU A 332 4.12 -17.00 -18.31
CA GLU A 332 5.46 -17.22 -17.74
C GLU A 332 5.75 -16.35 -16.50
N PHE A 333 4.86 -15.42 -16.13
CA PHE A 333 4.97 -14.69 -14.87
C PHE A 333 4.50 -15.48 -13.65
N MET A 334 3.86 -16.61 -13.83
CA MET A 334 3.26 -17.40 -12.74
C MET A 334 4.17 -17.59 -11.52
N PRO A 335 5.49 -17.92 -11.65
CA PRO A 335 6.39 -17.99 -10.50
C PRO A 335 6.54 -16.68 -9.74
N LEU A 336 6.52 -15.53 -10.43
CA LEU A 336 6.58 -14.20 -9.83
C LEU A 336 5.28 -13.89 -9.08
N LEU A 337 4.13 -14.24 -9.68
CA LEU A 337 2.81 -14.01 -9.09
C LEU A 337 2.65 -14.82 -7.80
N LEU A 338 3.06 -16.08 -7.80
CA LEU A 338 3.07 -16.94 -6.62
C LEU A 338 4.00 -16.41 -5.51
N ALA A 339 5.20 -15.93 -5.88
CA ALA A 339 6.14 -15.35 -4.93
C ALA A 339 5.59 -14.07 -4.29
N PHE A 340 4.88 -13.22 -5.04
CA PHE A 340 4.23 -12.05 -4.47
C PHE A 340 3.12 -12.44 -3.48
N VAL A 341 2.29 -13.42 -3.82
CA VAL A 341 1.23 -13.90 -2.91
C VAL A 341 1.83 -14.50 -1.64
N GLU A 342 2.96 -15.21 -1.73
CA GLU A 342 3.69 -15.69 -0.55
C GLU A 342 4.18 -14.52 0.30
N ALA A 343 4.70 -13.44 -0.31
CA ALA A 343 5.12 -12.23 0.40
C ALA A 343 3.95 -11.53 1.12
N MET A 344 2.71 -11.66 0.62
CA MET A 344 1.52 -11.09 1.29
C MET A 344 1.25 -11.70 2.67
N LYS A 345 1.83 -12.84 3.02
CA LYS A 345 1.73 -13.42 4.38
C LYS A 345 2.64 -12.69 5.37
N ASP A 346 3.67 -11.99 4.90
CA ASP A 346 4.61 -11.29 5.77
C ASP A 346 3.98 -10.06 6.43
N GLY A 347 4.06 -10.01 7.76
CA GLY A 347 3.45 -8.94 8.55
C GLY A 347 4.17 -7.60 8.39
N ASP A 348 5.48 -7.59 8.19
CA ASP A 348 6.26 -6.36 8.08
C ASP A 348 6.01 -5.67 6.73
N PHE A 349 5.82 -6.45 5.65
CA PHE A 349 5.42 -5.93 4.35
C PHE A 349 3.99 -5.37 4.38
N ARG A 350 3.01 -6.17 4.84
CA ARG A 350 1.58 -5.83 4.66
C ARG A 350 1.02 -4.87 5.70
N ARG A 351 1.61 -4.82 6.92
CA ARG A 351 1.07 -4.03 8.03
C ARG A 351 0.75 -2.58 7.68
N PRO A 352 1.60 -1.82 6.97
CA PRO A 352 1.32 -0.44 6.67
C PRO A 352 0.27 -0.22 5.56
N LEU A 353 -0.14 -1.25 4.83
CA LEU A 353 -1.05 -1.12 3.67
C LEU A 353 -2.44 -0.61 4.04
N SER A 354 -2.88 -0.80 5.28
CA SER A 354 -4.16 -0.28 5.80
C SER A 354 -4.06 1.12 6.39
N SER A 355 -2.87 1.73 6.42
CA SER A 355 -2.64 3.05 7.00
C SER A 355 -3.36 4.17 6.24
N THR A 356 -3.81 5.20 6.97
CA THR A 356 -4.33 6.45 6.40
C THR A 356 -3.31 7.24 5.59
N HIS A 357 -2.02 6.92 5.72
CA HIS A 357 -0.92 7.51 4.92
C HIS A 357 -0.78 6.93 3.51
N ALA A 358 -1.67 6.04 3.09
CA ALA A 358 -1.73 5.51 1.73
C ALA A 358 -0.44 4.81 1.27
N TRP A 359 0.09 3.91 2.09
CA TRP A 359 1.27 3.13 1.72
C TRP A 359 0.99 2.25 0.51
N THR A 360 1.75 2.48 -0.56
CA THR A 360 1.60 1.77 -1.82
C THR A 360 2.59 0.60 -1.90
N PRO A 361 2.14 -0.62 -2.19
CA PRO A 361 3.03 -1.75 -2.39
C PRO A 361 3.81 -1.62 -3.69
N TYR A 362 5.00 -2.18 -3.70
CA TYR A 362 5.83 -2.36 -4.88
C TYR A 362 6.75 -3.57 -4.67
N CYS A 363 7.42 -3.98 -5.73
CA CYS A 363 8.41 -5.05 -5.63
C CYS A 363 9.64 -4.74 -6.47
N TRP A 364 10.70 -5.48 -6.19
CA TRP A 364 11.86 -5.55 -7.09
C TRP A 364 12.29 -6.99 -7.29
N LEU A 365 12.91 -7.21 -8.42
CA LEU A 365 13.32 -8.52 -8.89
C LEU A 365 14.84 -8.63 -8.91
N ASN A 366 15.33 -9.80 -8.55
CA ASN A 366 16.72 -10.21 -8.68
C ASN A 366 16.80 -11.57 -9.36
N GLY A 367 17.94 -11.83 -9.99
CA GLY A 367 18.28 -13.13 -10.56
C GLY A 367 17.96 -13.30 -12.04
N PRO A 368 18.33 -14.45 -12.61
CA PRO A 368 18.27 -14.68 -14.04
C PRO A 368 16.85 -14.68 -14.64
N VAL A 369 15.81 -15.03 -13.87
CA VAL A 369 14.42 -15.02 -14.37
C VAL A 369 13.99 -13.61 -14.75
N ALA A 370 14.35 -12.58 -13.98
CA ALA A 370 14.03 -11.20 -14.31
C ALA A 370 14.62 -10.80 -15.66
N ARG A 371 15.88 -11.19 -15.91
CA ARG A 371 16.60 -10.94 -17.16
C ARG A 371 16.04 -11.76 -18.33
N GLN A 372 15.73 -13.04 -18.11
CA GLN A 372 15.14 -13.91 -19.13
C GLN A 372 13.77 -13.38 -19.56
N LEU A 373 12.93 -12.97 -18.63
CA LEU A 373 11.62 -12.39 -18.90
C LEU A 373 11.68 -10.95 -19.43
N GLY A 374 12.86 -10.32 -19.46
CA GLY A 374 13.06 -8.98 -20.02
C GLY A 374 12.46 -7.87 -19.17
N PHE A 375 12.48 -8.00 -17.84
CA PHE A 375 12.19 -6.88 -16.95
C PHE A 375 13.27 -5.82 -17.10
N ASP A 376 12.83 -4.58 -17.30
CA ASP A 376 13.77 -3.46 -17.48
C ASP A 376 14.30 -3.00 -16.11
N CYS A 377 15.59 -2.63 -16.11
CA CYS A 377 16.28 -2.01 -14.99
C CYS A 377 17.04 -0.74 -15.44
N ALA A 378 16.64 -0.13 -16.56
CA ALA A 378 17.27 1.04 -17.15
C ALA A 378 16.30 2.24 -17.19
N GLN A 379 16.39 3.08 -18.21
CA GLN A 379 15.56 4.27 -18.33
C GLN A 379 14.07 3.91 -18.44
N GLY A 380 13.26 4.41 -17.52
CA GLY A 380 11.81 4.26 -17.57
C GLY A 380 11.27 2.96 -16.98
N GLU A 381 12.12 2.15 -16.34
CA GLU A 381 11.86 0.78 -15.89
C GLU A 381 10.46 0.51 -15.36
N ILE A 382 9.93 1.32 -14.41
CA ILE A 382 8.59 1.10 -13.83
C ILE A 382 7.45 1.33 -14.83
N SER A 383 7.73 1.98 -15.95
CA SER A 383 6.75 2.29 -17.01
C SER A 383 6.82 1.31 -18.16
N GLU A 384 7.83 0.42 -18.20
CA GLU A 384 7.92 -0.61 -19.21
C GLU A 384 6.82 -1.66 -19.02
N ALA A 385 6.36 -2.24 -20.14
CA ALA A 385 5.14 -3.05 -20.15
C ALA A 385 5.16 -4.20 -19.14
N ARG A 386 6.27 -4.93 -19.03
CA ARG A 386 6.40 -6.08 -18.11
C ARG A 386 6.40 -5.65 -16.65
N ASN A 387 7.13 -4.57 -16.35
CA ASN A 387 7.17 -3.98 -15.01
C ASN A 387 5.78 -3.47 -14.61
N ALA A 388 5.08 -2.80 -15.52
CA ALA A 388 3.73 -2.27 -15.30
C ALA A 388 2.67 -3.39 -15.13
N GLN A 389 2.76 -4.47 -15.93
CA GLN A 389 1.86 -5.62 -15.82
C GLN A 389 1.96 -6.28 -14.44
N LEU A 390 3.19 -6.52 -13.95
CA LEU A 390 3.38 -7.07 -12.61
C LEU A 390 2.88 -6.10 -11.52
N GLY A 391 3.10 -4.79 -11.69
CA GLY A 391 2.54 -3.76 -10.80
C GLY A 391 1.02 -3.83 -10.74
N ARG A 392 0.35 -4.00 -11.88
CA ARG A 392 -1.11 -4.14 -11.92
C ARG A 392 -1.58 -5.45 -11.27
N PHE A 393 -0.87 -6.55 -11.49
CA PHE A 393 -1.18 -7.80 -10.76
C PHE A 393 -1.16 -7.59 -9.25
N ILE A 394 -0.15 -6.87 -8.72
CA ILE A 394 -0.08 -6.56 -7.29
C ILE A 394 -1.36 -5.88 -6.81
N ASN A 395 -1.91 -4.93 -7.57
CA ASN A 395 -3.15 -4.24 -7.21
C ASN A 395 -4.35 -5.19 -7.17
N LEU A 396 -4.52 -6.03 -8.18
CA LEU A 396 -5.61 -7.02 -8.24
C LEU A 396 -5.45 -8.13 -7.19
N ALA A 397 -4.23 -8.59 -6.92
CA ALA A 397 -3.94 -9.57 -5.88
C ALA A 397 -4.31 -9.04 -4.48
N LEU A 398 -3.98 -7.78 -4.18
CA LEU A 398 -4.40 -7.16 -2.93
C LEU A 398 -5.93 -7.12 -2.82
N LEU A 399 -6.63 -6.73 -3.90
CA LEU A 399 -8.09 -6.64 -3.94
C LEU A 399 -8.73 -8.02 -3.78
N ASN A 400 -8.36 -8.96 -4.65
CA ASN A 400 -9.05 -10.22 -4.80
C ASN A 400 -8.52 -11.34 -3.91
N LEU A 401 -7.19 -11.44 -3.74
CA LEU A 401 -6.59 -12.50 -2.92
C LEU A 401 -6.46 -12.09 -1.45
N GLY A 402 -6.09 -10.82 -1.18
CA GLY A 402 -5.97 -10.29 0.17
C GLY A 402 -7.27 -9.72 0.75
N GLY A 403 -8.21 -9.30 -0.10
CA GLY A 403 -9.43 -8.62 0.34
C GLY A 403 -9.20 -7.18 0.79
N TYR A 404 -8.16 -6.51 0.29
CA TYR A 404 -7.92 -5.09 0.54
C TYR A 404 -8.86 -4.24 -0.30
N ARG A 405 -9.81 -3.56 0.34
CA ARG A 405 -10.78 -2.68 -0.33
C ARG A 405 -10.62 -1.24 0.14
N VAL A 406 -10.57 -0.32 -0.81
CA VAL A 406 -10.58 1.12 -0.54
C VAL A 406 -11.89 1.50 0.14
N LYS A 407 -11.81 2.35 1.16
CA LYS A 407 -12.92 2.78 2.06
C LYS A 407 -13.42 1.71 3.03
N ASP A 408 -12.89 0.51 2.98
CA ASP A 408 -13.25 -0.59 3.88
C ASP A 408 -12.11 -0.89 4.86
N ASN A 409 -10.99 -1.41 4.37
CA ASN A 409 -9.82 -1.74 5.19
C ASN A 409 -8.50 -1.19 4.62
N ARG A 410 -8.57 -0.51 3.49
CA ARG A 410 -7.47 0.22 2.86
C ARG A 410 -7.78 1.72 2.95
N MET A 411 -7.24 2.36 4.02
CA MET A 411 -7.72 3.62 4.57
C MET A 411 -6.98 4.88 4.07
N GLY A 412 -6.21 4.79 2.99
CA GLY A 412 -5.43 5.92 2.45
C GLY A 412 -6.26 7.17 2.20
N THR A 413 -5.98 8.27 2.91
CA THR A 413 -6.80 9.48 2.93
C THR A 413 -6.97 10.12 1.55
N PHE A 414 -5.91 10.14 0.75
CA PHE A 414 -5.91 10.71 -0.60
C PHE A 414 -5.83 9.65 -1.72
N GLY A 415 -6.00 8.35 -1.36
CA GLY A 415 -5.88 7.23 -2.29
C GLY A 415 -4.45 6.69 -2.38
N TYR A 416 -4.19 5.87 -3.39
CA TYR A 416 -2.95 5.13 -3.55
C TYR A 416 -2.39 5.32 -4.94
N LEU A 417 -1.06 5.32 -5.06
CA LEU A 417 -0.42 5.16 -6.36
C LEU A 417 -0.69 3.74 -6.90
N MET A 418 -0.62 3.57 -8.21
CA MET A 418 -0.59 2.22 -8.79
C MET A 418 0.69 1.52 -8.31
N PRO A 419 0.62 0.26 -7.86
CA PRO A 419 1.81 -0.52 -7.53
C PRO A 419 2.77 -0.63 -8.72
N TRP A 420 4.06 -0.72 -8.43
CA TRP A 420 5.10 -0.78 -9.46
C TRP A 420 6.10 -1.90 -9.19
N CYS A 421 6.85 -2.27 -10.23
CA CYS A 421 7.92 -3.25 -10.17
C CYS A 421 9.22 -2.66 -10.70
N LEU A 422 10.31 -2.98 -10.01
CA LEU A 422 11.69 -2.65 -10.37
C LEU A 422 12.46 -3.93 -10.68
N ALA A 423 13.62 -3.80 -11.33
CA ALA A 423 14.63 -4.85 -11.40
C ALA A 423 16.00 -4.27 -11.04
N GLU A 424 16.78 -4.95 -10.20
CA GLU A 424 18.15 -4.51 -9.88
C GLU A 424 19.09 -4.81 -11.06
N ASP A 425 19.90 -3.86 -11.47
CA ASP A 425 21.01 -4.09 -12.39
C ASP A 425 22.16 -4.77 -11.62
N GLU A 426 22.04 -6.08 -11.47
CA GLU A 426 22.99 -6.89 -10.71
C GLU A 426 24.38 -6.89 -11.34
N ALA A 427 24.48 -6.78 -12.68
CA ALA A 427 25.75 -6.69 -13.37
C ALA A 427 26.49 -5.40 -13.00
N ALA A 428 25.77 -4.27 -12.96
CA ALA A 428 26.34 -3.00 -12.52
C ALA A 428 26.72 -3.02 -11.02
N ALA A 429 25.91 -3.64 -10.18
CA ALA A 429 26.22 -3.80 -8.75
C ALA A 429 27.51 -4.63 -8.55
N LEU A 430 27.62 -5.76 -9.23
CA LEU A 430 28.81 -6.63 -9.17
C LEU A 430 30.05 -5.93 -9.73
N ALA A 431 29.93 -5.16 -10.81
CA ALA A 431 31.04 -4.43 -11.43
C ALA A 431 31.70 -3.43 -10.48
N VAL A 432 30.94 -2.90 -9.50
CA VAL A 432 31.45 -2.00 -8.45
C VAL A 432 31.80 -2.74 -7.14
N GLY A 433 31.76 -4.06 -7.14
CA GLY A 433 32.06 -4.90 -5.97
C GLY A 433 30.93 -5.01 -4.95
N TRP A 434 29.76 -4.50 -5.25
CA TRP A 434 28.59 -4.58 -4.35
C TRP A 434 27.77 -5.84 -4.61
N LYS A 435 27.40 -6.53 -3.53
CA LYS A 435 26.48 -7.66 -3.63
C LYS A 435 25.07 -7.18 -3.99
N PRO A 436 24.41 -7.76 -5.03
CA PRO A 436 22.99 -7.58 -5.26
C PRO A 436 22.15 -7.86 -4.01
N HIS A 437 20.95 -7.27 -3.94
CA HIS A 437 20.12 -7.34 -2.74
C HIS A 437 19.84 -8.76 -2.28
N HIS A 438 19.44 -9.67 -3.17
CA HIS A 438 19.13 -11.05 -2.81
C HIS A 438 20.34 -11.79 -2.20
N MET A 439 21.56 -11.50 -2.67
CA MET A 439 22.78 -12.05 -2.06
C MET A 439 23.01 -11.54 -0.64
N GLN A 440 22.64 -10.29 -0.34
CA GLN A 440 22.68 -9.75 1.01
C GLN A 440 21.65 -10.43 1.94
N ARG A 441 20.59 -11.02 1.34
CA ARG A 441 19.57 -11.81 2.04
C ARG A 441 19.91 -13.29 2.15
N GLY A 442 21.10 -13.71 1.69
CA GLY A 442 21.61 -15.09 1.82
C GLY A 442 21.29 -16.00 0.64
N PHE A 443 20.72 -15.49 -0.44
CA PHE A 443 20.49 -16.24 -1.66
C PHE A 443 21.76 -16.30 -2.53
N ALA A 444 21.86 -17.32 -3.36
CA ALA A 444 22.96 -17.45 -4.31
C ALA A 444 22.83 -16.45 -5.47
N LEU A 445 23.95 -16.13 -6.14
CA LEU A 445 23.98 -15.13 -7.22
C LEU A 445 22.97 -15.39 -8.33
N ASN A 446 22.77 -16.65 -8.69
CA ASN A 446 21.83 -17.04 -9.75
C ASN A 446 20.51 -17.61 -9.21
N ASP A 447 20.20 -17.39 -7.93
CA ASP A 447 18.86 -17.55 -7.43
C ASP A 447 17.99 -16.36 -7.89
N SER A 448 16.77 -16.66 -8.34
CA SER A 448 15.80 -15.62 -8.67
C SER A 448 14.90 -15.34 -7.50
N THR A 449 14.69 -14.06 -7.18
CA THR A 449 13.85 -13.63 -6.06
C THR A 449 12.95 -12.48 -6.45
N LEU A 450 11.79 -12.40 -5.76
CA LEU A 450 10.95 -11.23 -5.70
C LEU A 450 10.97 -10.68 -4.27
N THR A 451 11.23 -9.40 -4.12
CA THR A 451 11.11 -8.70 -2.83
C THR A 451 9.95 -7.74 -2.88
N ALA A 452 8.95 -7.96 -2.03
CA ALA A 452 7.79 -7.08 -1.88
C ALA A 452 8.03 -6.09 -0.74
N ALA A 453 7.73 -4.82 -0.97
CA ALA A 453 7.85 -3.73 -0.01
C ALA A 453 6.66 -2.76 -0.14
N SER A 454 6.58 -1.78 0.75
CA SER A 454 5.57 -0.72 0.67
C SER A 454 6.20 0.65 0.86
N ALA A 455 5.82 1.61 0.03
CA ALA A 455 6.30 2.98 0.04
C ALA A 455 5.28 3.95 0.59
N ILE A 456 5.72 4.88 1.44
CA ILE A 456 4.88 5.98 1.93
C ILE A 456 4.83 7.14 0.93
N ASN A 457 5.90 7.34 0.18
CA ASN A 457 5.95 8.26 -0.95
C ASN A 457 7.00 7.80 -1.99
N TRP A 458 6.93 8.39 -3.19
CA TRP A 458 7.95 8.21 -4.23
C TRP A 458 9.02 9.31 -4.14
N GLY A 459 8.61 10.55 -3.91
CA GLY A 459 9.51 11.69 -3.72
C GLY A 459 10.27 12.18 -4.96
N ASN A 460 11.13 13.17 -4.75
CA ASN A 460 12.01 13.71 -5.78
C ASN A 460 13.29 12.90 -5.89
N ASN A 461 13.84 12.76 -7.11
CA ASN A 461 15.17 12.23 -7.28
C ASN A 461 16.24 13.33 -7.20
N LEU A 462 17.37 13.01 -6.59
CA LEU A 462 18.53 13.89 -6.55
C LEU A 462 19.41 13.72 -7.78
N VAL A 463 20.15 14.77 -8.10
CA VAL A 463 21.14 14.79 -9.19
C VAL A 463 22.49 15.17 -8.61
N PRO A 464 23.34 14.21 -8.22
CA PRO A 464 24.70 14.54 -7.84
C PRO A 464 25.44 15.19 -9.03
N ALA A 465 25.85 16.44 -8.84
CA ALA A 465 26.63 17.17 -9.84
C ALA A 465 28.14 17.03 -9.62
N THR A 466 28.58 15.90 -9.06
CA THR A 466 29.95 15.61 -8.66
C THR A 466 30.19 14.10 -8.71
N ALA A 467 31.45 13.70 -8.87
CA ALA A 467 31.89 12.32 -8.69
C ALA A 467 32.57 12.09 -7.32
N ASP A 468 32.62 13.11 -6.47
CA ASP A 468 33.15 13.00 -5.11
C ASP A 468 32.22 12.19 -4.22
N PRO A 469 32.62 10.98 -3.76
CA PRO A 469 31.77 10.08 -3.01
C PRO A 469 31.29 10.69 -1.67
N GLU A 470 32.10 11.53 -1.03
CA GLU A 470 31.70 12.16 0.23
C GLU A 470 30.57 13.18 0.03
N ARG A 471 30.66 13.98 -1.02
CA ARG A 471 29.59 14.93 -1.36
C ARG A 471 28.32 14.23 -1.81
N ILE A 472 28.44 13.14 -2.56
CA ILE A 472 27.28 12.32 -2.96
C ILE A 472 26.63 11.73 -1.72
N LYS A 473 27.41 11.14 -0.81
CA LYS A 473 26.93 10.59 0.47
C LYS A 473 26.24 11.68 1.30
N ASP A 474 26.79 12.90 1.41
CA ASP A 474 26.18 13.98 2.15
C ASP A 474 24.82 14.41 1.56
N MET A 475 24.70 14.45 0.23
CA MET A 475 23.42 14.74 -0.45
C MET A 475 22.38 13.65 -0.14
N ILE A 476 22.76 12.37 -0.21
CA ILE A 476 21.87 11.24 0.09
C ILE A 476 21.47 11.28 1.58
N ALA A 477 22.41 11.59 2.47
CA ALA A 477 22.16 11.69 3.90
C ALA A 477 21.14 12.81 4.22
N TRP A 478 21.26 13.95 3.52
CA TRP A 478 20.30 15.04 3.62
C TRP A 478 18.90 14.63 3.11
N ASP A 479 18.81 14.03 1.92
CA ASP A 479 17.54 13.57 1.34
C ASP A 479 16.85 12.55 2.25
N ALA A 480 17.62 11.59 2.77
CA ALA A 480 17.11 10.62 3.71
C ALA A 480 16.62 11.25 5.02
N ALA A 481 17.30 12.29 5.52
CA ALA A 481 16.89 13.03 6.70
C ALA A 481 15.60 13.81 6.45
N GLU A 482 15.47 14.49 5.32
CA GLU A 482 14.28 15.26 4.94
C GLU A 482 13.05 14.36 4.77
N LYS A 483 13.18 13.28 4.00
CA LYS A 483 12.08 12.33 3.76
C LYS A 483 11.67 11.55 5.01
N SER A 484 12.55 11.44 6.00
CA SER A 484 12.26 10.75 7.25
C SER A 484 11.33 11.55 8.17
N GLN A 485 11.31 12.86 8.07
CA GLN A 485 10.53 13.71 8.96
C GLN A 485 9.02 13.43 8.89
N MET A 486 8.50 13.18 7.69
CA MET A 486 7.09 12.83 7.51
C MET A 486 6.73 11.51 8.23
N ALA A 487 7.58 10.51 8.15
CA ALA A 487 7.37 9.23 8.83
C ALA A 487 7.47 9.36 10.35
N LEU A 488 8.37 10.19 10.83
CA LEU A 488 8.55 10.48 12.26
C LEU A 488 7.37 11.28 12.84
N ALA A 489 6.85 12.26 12.08
CA ALA A 489 5.67 13.03 12.47
C ALA A 489 4.40 12.17 12.54
N SER A 490 4.31 11.11 11.73
CA SER A 490 3.18 10.16 11.76
C SER A 490 3.25 9.13 12.88
N GLY A 491 4.24 9.21 13.77
CA GLY A 491 4.44 8.22 14.83
C GLY A 491 4.93 6.85 14.35
N MET A 492 5.48 6.78 13.13
CA MET A 492 6.03 5.56 12.52
C MET A 492 7.55 5.49 12.75
N PRO A 493 8.03 4.90 13.84
CA PRO A 493 9.43 5.00 14.26
C PRO A 493 10.40 4.21 13.38
N CYS A 494 9.95 3.19 12.68
CA CYS A 494 10.80 2.30 11.90
C CYS A 494 10.43 2.36 10.44
N VAL A 495 11.09 3.25 9.70
CA VAL A 495 10.93 3.36 8.27
C VAL A 495 12.16 2.75 7.61
N TYR A 496 11.95 1.73 6.79
CA TYR A 496 12.97 1.29 5.85
C TYR A 496 13.13 2.33 4.76
N ARG A 497 14.33 2.43 4.21
CA ARG A 497 14.63 3.26 3.06
C ARG A 497 15.22 2.40 1.96
N VAL A 498 14.62 2.47 0.81
CA VAL A 498 15.18 1.86 -0.40
C VAL A 498 15.79 2.97 -1.23
N PHE A 499 17.08 2.93 -1.41
CA PHE A 499 17.85 3.86 -2.24
C PHE A 499 18.03 3.26 -3.62
N LEU A 500 17.46 3.92 -4.63
CA LEU A 500 17.66 3.59 -6.03
C LEU A 500 18.84 4.43 -6.53
N LEU A 501 19.90 3.77 -6.92
CA LEU A 501 21.15 4.41 -7.35
C LEU A 501 21.42 4.03 -8.81
N THR A 502 21.54 5.02 -9.68
CA THR A 502 21.99 4.72 -11.04
C THR A 502 23.41 4.16 -11.05
N PRO A 503 23.80 3.35 -12.05
CA PRO A 503 25.11 2.73 -12.13
C PRO A 503 26.29 3.69 -11.97
N GLY A 504 26.16 4.92 -12.49
CA GLY A 504 27.18 5.98 -12.31
C GLY A 504 27.34 6.40 -10.85
N VAL A 505 26.24 6.65 -10.15
CA VAL A 505 26.26 7.03 -8.73
C VAL A 505 26.79 5.89 -7.86
N ALA A 506 26.38 4.65 -8.14
CA ALA A 506 26.88 3.47 -7.42
C ALA A 506 28.40 3.31 -7.59
N ARG A 507 28.92 3.49 -8.81
CA ARG A 507 30.36 3.45 -9.10
C ARG A 507 31.12 4.52 -8.31
N ASP A 508 30.63 5.76 -8.33
CA ASP A 508 31.31 6.87 -7.68
C ASP A 508 31.31 6.70 -6.15
N LEU A 509 30.22 6.20 -5.56
CA LEU A 509 30.15 5.85 -4.13
C LEU A 509 31.03 4.66 -3.76
N ALA A 510 31.11 3.63 -4.61
CA ALA A 510 31.91 2.43 -4.34
C ALA A 510 33.40 2.73 -4.24
N ALA A 511 33.89 3.84 -4.81
CA ALA A 511 35.28 4.28 -4.68
C ALA A 511 35.68 4.55 -3.22
N ALA A 512 34.77 4.99 -2.36
CA ALA A 512 35.01 5.20 -0.93
C ALA A 512 34.30 4.13 -0.06
N TYR A 513 33.20 3.58 -0.51
CA TYR A 513 32.37 2.63 0.24
C TYR A 513 32.37 1.26 -0.45
N PRO A 514 33.31 0.36 -0.11
CA PRO A 514 33.52 -0.92 -0.81
C PRO A 514 32.34 -1.90 -0.64
N SER A 515 31.35 -1.59 0.20
CA SER A 515 30.15 -2.39 0.37
C SER A 515 28.93 -1.51 0.69
N LYS A 516 27.74 -1.99 0.36
CA LYS A 516 26.48 -1.35 0.74
C LYS A 516 26.36 -1.14 2.26
N ALA A 517 26.93 -2.04 3.07
CA ALA A 517 26.98 -1.90 4.52
C ALA A 517 27.89 -0.75 4.99
N ALA A 518 29.05 -0.55 4.32
CA ALA A 518 29.92 0.59 4.62
C ALA A 518 29.23 1.92 4.28
N LEU A 519 28.52 1.98 3.17
CA LEU A 519 27.73 3.15 2.80
C LEU A 519 26.60 3.41 3.83
N GLU A 520 25.87 2.38 4.25
CA GLU A 520 24.83 2.52 5.27
C GLU A 520 25.39 3.09 6.58
N GLN A 521 26.51 2.58 7.06
CA GLN A 521 27.16 3.09 8.27
C GLN A 521 27.50 4.58 8.15
N ALA A 522 28.05 4.99 7.02
CA ALA A 522 28.37 6.39 6.75
C ALA A 522 27.10 7.27 6.69
N LEU A 523 26.04 6.80 6.03
CA LEU A 523 24.76 7.52 5.94
C LEU A 523 24.11 7.65 7.33
N VAL A 524 24.07 6.59 8.13
CA VAL A 524 23.50 6.63 9.50
C VAL A 524 24.25 7.65 10.36
N ALA A 525 25.57 7.73 10.24
CA ALA A 525 26.39 8.70 10.97
C ALA A 525 26.14 10.15 10.51
N THR A 526 25.88 10.37 9.23
CA THR A 526 25.77 11.70 8.61
C THR A 526 24.32 12.19 8.55
N SER A 527 23.34 11.29 8.35
CA SER A 527 21.92 11.63 8.24
C SER A 527 21.34 11.95 9.62
N ARG A 528 21.42 13.21 9.97
CA ARG A 528 20.98 13.72 11.27
C ARG A 528 20.07 14.93 11.11
N ILE A 529 19.12 15.11 12.00
CA ILE A 529 18.20 16.24 12.03
C ILE A 529 18.38 17.03 13.35
N PRO A 530 18.12 18.34 13.33
CA PRO A 530 18.12 19.13 14.55
C PRO A 530 17.14 18.58 15.59
N LEU A 531 17.59 18.51 16.84
CA LEU A 531 16.77 18.02 17.96
C LEU A 531 15.44 18.78 18.08
N GLY A 532 15.46 20.11 17.95
CA GLY A 532 14.23 20.91 17.98
C GLY A 532 13.25 20.57 16.84
N GLN A 533 13.76 20.26 15.66
CA GLN A 533 12.93 19.81 14.53
C GLN A 533 12.31 18.43 14.78
N ARG A 534 13.07 17.52 15.37
CA ARG A 534 12.57 16.20 15.78
C ARG A 534 11.50 16.32 16.87
N ALA A 535 11.70 17.20 17.84
CA ALA A 535 10.74 17.47 18.91
C ALA A 535 9.45 18.09 18.36
N PHE A 536 9.58 19.02 17.40
CA PHE A 536 8.45 19.64 16.72
C PHE A 536 7.63 18.62 15.89
N ALA A 537 8.30 17.75 15.14
CA ALA A 537 7.63 16.67 14.40
C ALA A 537 6.86 15.72 15.34
N ASN A 538 7.43 15.37 16.48
CA ASN A 538 6.75 14.58 17.52
C ASN A 538 5.53 15.31 18.10
N TYR A 539 5.66 16.60 18.37
CA TYR A 539 4.57 17.40 18.88
C TYR A 539 3.36 17.42 17.93
N TRP A 540 3.59 17.63 16.64
CA TRP A 540 2.52 17.63 15.64
C TRP A 540 1.95 16.24 15.35
N GLY A 541 2.80 15.21 15.31
CA GLY A 541 2.37 13.84 15.03
C GLY A 541 1.63 13.17 16.17
N ASN A 542 1.85 13.60 17.42
CA ASN A 542 1.23 13.01 18.59
C ASN A 542 0.97 14.05 19.71
N PRO A 543 0.06 14.99 19.51
CA PRO A 543 -0.19 16.07 20.44
C PRO A 543 -0.63 15.60 21.84
N GLY A 544 -1.26 14.43 21.95
CA GLY A 544 -1.68 13.86 23.23
C GLY A 544 -0.54 13.43 24.15
N SER A 545 0.65 13.12 23.59
CA SER A 545 1.88 12.79 24.34
C SER A 545 2.81 14.01 24.49
N ALA A 546 2.44 15.13 23.91
CA ALA A 546 3.32 16.25 23.64
C ALA A 546 3.27 17.37 24.67
N LEU A 547 2.29 17.40 25.53
CA LEU A 547 2.21 18.40 26.60
C LEU A 547 2.72 17.76 27.90
N ASP A 548 3.74 18.39 28.53
CA ASP A 548 4.03 18.05 29.91
C ASP A 548 2.87 18.49 30.83
N ALA A 549 2.92 18.11 32.09
CA ALA A 549 1.94 18.50 33.11
C ALA A 549 1.77 20.02 33.27
N LYS A 550 2.64 20.84 32.66
CA LYS A 550 2.64 22.30 32.69
C LYS A 550 2.17 22.94 31.37
N GLY A 551 1.80 22.13 30.36
CA GLY A 551 1.37 22.63 29.04
C GLY A 551 2.50 23.26 28.22
N LEU A 552 3.77 22.98 28.52
CA LEU A 552 4.94 23.49 27.82
C LEU A 552 5.55 22.39 26.93
N PRO A 553 5.30 22.40 25.61
CA PRO A 553 5.51 21.22 24.82
C PRO A 553 6.95 20.92 24.43
N LEU A 554 7.74 21.90 24.02
CA LEU A 554 8.97 21.60 23.27
C LEU A 554 10.15 21.18 24.15
N ARG A 555 10.42 21.85 25.29
CA ARG A 555 11.61 21.55 26.10
C ARG A 555 11.58 20.20 26.77
N SER A 556 10.43 19.74 27.25
CA SER A 556 10.31 18.42 27.87
C SER A 556 10.38 17.30 26.81
N HIS A 557 9.94 17.57 25.57
CA HIS A 557 10.11 16.66 24.44
C HIS A 557 11.54 16.60 23.96
N GLU A 558 12.23 17.73 23.81
CA GLU A 558 13.65 17.78 23.48
C GLU A 558 14.48 16.95 24.47
N ALA A 559 14.25 17.14 25.77
CA ALA A 559 14.98 16.39 26.80
C ALA A 559 14.75 14.87 26.69
N ARG A 560 13.49 14.45 26.51
CA ARG A 560 13.16 12.99 26.38
C ARG A 560 13.72 12.41 25.08
N ILE A 561 13.68 13.15 23.99
CA ILE A 561 14.23 12.69 22.70
C ILE A 561 15.75 12.66 22.79
N ALA A 562 16.38 13.67 23.37
CA ALA A 562 17.83 13.69 23.58
C ALA A 562 18.32 12.50 24.41
N GLU A 563 17.58 12.14 25.47
CA GLU A 563 17.86 10.97 26.29
C GLU A 563 17.64 9.65 25.55
N ALA A 564 16.51 9.52 24.82
CA ALA A 564 16.12 8.29 24.13
C ALA A 564 16.90 8.03 22.84
N GLU A 565 17.20 9.07 22.06
CA GLU A 565 17.82 8.97 20.74
C GLU A 565 19.31 9.40 20.75
N GLY A 566 19.84 9.82 21.90
CA GLY A 566 21.26 10.18 22.07
C GLY A 566 21.65 11.41 21.26
N ALA A 567 21.13 12.59 21.62
CA ALA A 567 21.50 13.83 20.96
C ALA A 567 23.00 14.14 21.13
N ILE A 568 23.65 14.55 20.04
CA ILE A 568 25.03 14.99 20.02
C ILE A 568 25.14 16.35 19.30
N GLU A 569 26.15 17.14 19.69
CA GLU A 569 26.53 18.32 18.95
C GLU A 569 27.21 17.94 17.64
N THR A 570 26.68 18.47 16.53
CA THR A 570 27.27 18.29 15.19
C THR A 570 27.48 19.62 14.53
N PRO A 571 28.44 19.75 13.60
CA PRO A 571 28.56 20.97 12.79
C PRO A 571 27.22 21.30 12.14
N THR A 572 26.86 22.57 12.10
CA THR A 572 25.64 23.03 11.45
C THR A 572 25.70 22.68 9.96
N PRO A 573 24.73 21.90 9.44
CA PRO A 573 24.70 21.55 8.03
C PRO A 573 24.63 22.81 7.14
N PRO A 574 25.21 22.80 5.93
CA PRO A 574 25.22 23.97 5.03
C PRO A 574 23.81 24.53 4.73
N TRP A 575 22.78 23.69 4.70
CA TRP A 575 21.36 24.09 4.49
C TRP A 575 20.71 24.74 5.73
N LEU A 576 21.39 24.75 6.90
CA LEU A 576 20.97 25.40 8.12
C LEU A 576 21.94 26.53 8.56
N ASP A 577 22.89 26.89 7.73
CA ASP A 577 23.89 27.93 8.03
C ASP A 577 23.27 29.29 8.40
N TRP A 578 22.07 29.56 7.95
CA TRP A 578 21.29 30.75 8.32
C TRP A 578 21.02 30.89 9.82
N THR A 579 21.19 29.81 10.60
CA THR A 579 21.03 29.87 12.07
C THR A 579 22.15 30.62 12.75
N GLY A 580 23.30 30.81 12.10
CA GLY A 580 24.51 31.44 12.70
C GLY A 580 25.13 30.64 13.83
N GLN A 581 24.70 29.37 14.05
CA GLN A 581 25.24 28.49 15.06
C GLN A 581 26.26 27.54 14.43
N PRO A 582 27.50 27.49 14.93
CA PRO A 582 28.54 26.62 14.37
C PRO A 582 28.27 25.14 14.60
N THR A 583 27.54 24.80 15.66
CA THR A 583 27.09 23.46 16.01
C THR A 583 25.65 23.46 16.46
N LEU A 584 24.97 22.35 16.29
CA LEU A 584 23.59 22.12 16.74
C LEU A 584 23.47 20.78 17.42
N PRO A 585 22.63 20.66 18.48
CA PRO A 585 22.23 19.36 18.99
C PRO A 585 21.38 18.65 17.94
N THR A 586 21.79 17.45 17.52
CA THR A 586 21.14 16.65 16.49
C THR A 586 20.87 15.22 16.97
N VAL A 587 19.89 14.59 16.36
CA VAL A 587 19.54 13.18 16.54
C VAL A 587 19.61 12.43 15.22
N PRO A 588 19.82 11.09 15.21
CA PRO A 588 19.81 10.32 14.00
C PRO A 588 18.48 10.40 13.25
N ALA A 589 18.52 10.55 11.93
CA ALA A 589 17.37 10.45 11.07
C ALA A 589 17.19 9.05 10.48
N MET A 590 18.24 8.23 10.56
CA MET A 590 18.27 6.86 10.06
C MET A 590 18.68 5.89 11.16
N GLU A 591 18.22 4.66 11.04
CA GLU A 591 18.54 3.55 11.93
C GLU A 591 19.35 2.50 11.13
N ALA A 592 20.39 1.96 11.73
CA ALA A 592 21.22 0.92 11.10
C ALA A 592 20.39 -0.35 10.82
N GLY A 593 20.67 -1.02 9.71
CA GLY A 593 19.94 -2.21 9.28
C GLY A 593 18.56 -1.93 8.67
N LYS A 594 18.24 -0.65 8.42
CA LYS A 594 16.96 -0.22 7.85
C LYS A 594 17.12 0.37 6.44
N SER A 595 18.23 0.09 5.76
CA SER A 595 18.49 0.59 4.40
C SER A 595 18.67 -0.56 3.41
N VAL A 596 18.16 -0.34 2.21
CA VAL A 596 18.36 -1.19 1.04
C VAL A 596 18.90 -0.31 -0.08
N PHE A 597 19.96 -0.74 -0.75
CA PHE A 597 20.53 -0.06 -1.91
C PHE A 597 20.36 -0.93 -3.15
N LEU A 598 19.64 -0.44 -4.13
CA LEU A 598 19.44 -1.08 -5.42
C LEU A 598 20.18 -0.28 -6.49
N VAL A 599 21.01 -0.94 -7.27
CA VAL A 599 21.60 -0.34 -8.47
C VAL A 599 20.60 -0.54 -9.60
N THR A 600 20.04 0.55 -10.13
CA THR A 600 19.01 0.50 -11.16
C THR A 600 18.87 1.84 -11.87
N GLY A 601 18.09 1.93 -12.93
CA GLY A 601 17.82 3.15 -13.67
C GLY A 601 18.81 3.42 -14.79
N ASP A 602 18.66 4.59 -15.43
CA ASP A 602 19.42 4.97 -16.63
C ASP A 602 20.92 5.09 -16.37
N PRO A 603 21.77 4.23 -16.95
CA PRO A 603 23.23 4.28 -16.75
C PRO A 603 23.88 5.56 -17.31
N ALA A 604 23.19 6.29 -18.19
CA ALA A 604 23.68 7.54 -18.75
C ALA A 604 23.40 8.77 -17.85
N ARG A 605 22.81 8.58 -16.67
CA ARG A 605 22.40 9.67 -15.79
C ARG A 605 22.88 9.43 -14.36
N ASN A 606 23.26 10.51 -13.70
CA ASN A 606 23.55 10.48 -12.26
C ASN A 606 22.29 10.83 -11.48
N LYS A 607 21.63 9.82 -10.93
CA LYS A 607 20.40 9.98 -10.16
C LYS A 607 20.42 9.10 -8.93
N GLU A 608 19.81 9.61 -7.90
CA GLU A 608 19.47 8.88 -6.68
C GLU A 608 18.01 9.17 -6.32
N LEU A 609 17.33 8.18 -5.78
CA LEU A 609 15.99 8.32 -5.22
C LEU A 609 15.87 7.52 -3.93
N CYS A 610 15.62 8.20 -2.83
CA CYS A 610 15.25 7.55 -1.57
C CYS A 610 13.74 7.30 -1.53
N VAL A 611 13.34 6.04 -1.39
CA VAL A 611 11.96 5.60 -1.22
C VAL A 611 11.75 5.16 0.23
N PRO A 612 11.22 6.01 1.11
CA PRO A 612 10.91 5.61 2.47
C PRO A 612 9.68 4.70 2.50
N GLY A 613 9.73 3.65 3.33
CA GLY A 613 8.67 2.66 3.33
C GLY A 613 8.67 1.74 4.54
N GLY A 614 7.81 0.73 4.48
CA GLY A 614 7.67 -0.33 5.48
C GLY A 614 8.76 -1.39 5.38
N GLY A 615 8.58 -2.46 6.12
CA GLY A 615 9.40 -3.65 5.97
C GLY A 615 9.18 -4.32 4.62
N PHE A 616 9.99 -5.32 4.34
CA PHE A 616 9.94 -6.05 3.08
C PHE A 616 10.08 -7.56 3.29
N ALA A 617 9.55 -8.32 2.36
CA ALA A 617 9.65 -9.78 2.30
C ALA A 617 10.35 -10.20 1.00
N THR A 618 11.41 -11.00 1.12
CA THR A 618 12.16 -11.53 -0.04
C THR A 618 11.84 -13.02 -0.19
N ILE A 619 11.26 -13.37 -1.33
CA ILE A 619 10.80 -14.74 -1.64
C ILE A 619 11.61 -15.27 -2.83
N LYS A 620 12.15 -16.48 -2.68
CA LYS A 620 12.78 -17.20 -3.79
C LYS A 620 11.70 -17.69 -4.76
N LEU A 621 11.96 -17.56 -6.06
CA LEU A 621 11.07 -18.09 -7.07
C LEU A 621 11.19 -19.62 -7.16
N ASN A 622 10.06 -20.28 -7.16
CA ASN A 622 9.96 -21.72 -7.45
C ASN A 622 9.56 -21.89 -8.91
N LEU A 623 10.47 -22.37 -9.73
CA LEU A 623 10.23 -22.63 -11.14
C LEU A 623 9.75 -24.09 -11.31
N PRO A 624 8.86 -24.37 -12.28
CA PRO A 624 8.50 -25.76 -12.59
C PRO A 624 9.71 -26.52 -13.14
N ALA A 625 9.68 -27.83 -12.99
CA ALA A 625 10.79 -28.70 -13.36
C ALA A 625 11.15 -28.61 -14.85
N ASP A 626 10.17 -28.33 -15.70
CA ASP A 626 10.29 -28.20 -17.16
C ASP A 626 10.39 -26.75 -17.64
N TRP A 627 10.76 -25.79 -16.75
CA TRP A 627 10.84 -24.36 -17.03
C TRP A 627 11.52 -24.03 -18.36
N ASP A 628 12.72 -24.56 -18.60
CA ASP A 628 13.45 -24.25 -19.83
C ASP A 628 12.75 -24.78 -21.10
N ALA A 629 12.03 -25.91 -21.00
CA ALA A 629 11.22 -26.42 -22.10
C ALA A 629 10.02 -25.53 -22.39
N LEU A 630 9.28 -25.12 -21.37
CA LEU A 630 8.17 -24.19 -21.48
C LEU A 630 8.60 -22.84 -22.04
N MET A 631 9.75 -22.35 -21.60
CA MET A 631 10.31 -21.08 -22.08
C MET A 631 10.78 -21.18 -23.53
N ALA A 632 11.32 -22.31 -23.93
CA ALA A 632 11.72 -22.57 -25.33
C ALA A 632 10.51 -22.58 -26.29
N GLU A 633 9.36 -23.13 -25.88
CA GLU A 633 8.11 -23.06 -26.66
C GLU A 633 7.70 -21.60 -26.94
N ARG A 634 8.06 -20.68 -26.06
CA ARG A 634 7.79 -19.23 -26.19
C ARG A 634 8.93 -18.44 -26.83
N GLY A 635 9.98 -19.13 -27.29
CA GLY A 635 11.11 -18.53 -27.98
C GLY A 635 12.15 -17.88 -27.07
N TYR A 636 12.16 -18.21 -25.77
CA TYR A 636 13.19 -17.72 -24.84
C TYR A 636 14.42 -18.65 -24.83
N PRO A 637 15.63 -18.12 -24.71
CA PRO A 637 16.83 -18.92 -24.43
C PRO A 637 16.73 -19.61 -23.05
N PRO A 638 17.49 -20.69 -22.82
CA PRO A 638 17.50 -21.35 -21.51
C PRO A 638 17.97 -20.41 -20.39
N LEU A 639 17.49 -20.62 -19.18
CA LEU A 639 17.74 -19.75 -18.02
C LEU A 639 19.22 -19.55 -17.75
N SER A 640 20.03 -20.58 -17.97
CA SER A 640 21.50 -20.51 -17.81
C SER A 640 22.19 -19.46 -18.69
N SER A 641 21.58 -19.06 -19.81
CA SER A 641 22.09 -17.99 -20.68
C SER A 641 22.06 -16.62 -20.00
N PHE A 642 21.32 -16.51 -18.93
CA PHE A 642 21.14 -15.28 -18.15
C PHE A 642 21.91 -15.29 -16.81
N TYR A 643 22.72 -16.32 -16.57
CA TYR A 643 23.54 -16.41 -15.35
C TYR A 643 24.66 -15.39 -15.37
N LEU A 644 24.91 -14.82 -14.20
CA LEU A 644 26.03 -13.92 -13.98
C LEU A 644 27.19 -14.69 -13.34
N SER A 645 28.41 -14.24 -13.67
CA SER A 645 29.64 -14.70 -13.01
C SER A 645 30.00 -13.73 -11.89
N SER A 646 30.46 -14.26 -10.76
CA SER A 646 31.01 -13.46 -9.66
C SER A 646 32.30 -12.72 -10.01
N ASN A 647 32.92 -13.07 -11.14
CA ASN A 647 34.20 -12.49 -11.63
C ASN A 647 33.96 -11.40 -12.68
N LEU A 648 32.85 -10.68 -12.67
CA LEU A 648 32.65 -9.51 -13.52
C LEU A 648 33.72 -8.44 -13.14
N ALA A 649 34.73 -8.29 -14.03
CA ALA A 649 35.75 -7.26 -13.86
C ALA A 649 35.11 -5.86 -14.04
N PRO A 650 35.63 -4.82 -13.35
CA PRO A 650 35.10 -3.46 -13.39
C PRO A 650 35.01 -2.80 -14.76
N ASP A 651 35.71 -3.32 -15.76
CA ASP A 651 35.97 -2.66 -17.06
C ASP A 651 35.39 -3.39 -18.29
N THR A 652 34.43 -4.28 -18.16
CA THR A 652 33.82 -4.83 -19.38
C THR A 652 32.80 -3.82 -19.91
N PRO A 653 33.05 -3.15 -21.06
CA PRO A 653 32.01 -2.33 -21.69
C PRO A 653 30.83 -3.23 -21.96
N GLN A 654 29.67 -2.87 -21.44
CA GLN A 654 28.43 -3.59 -21.74
C GLN A 654 28.26 -3.63 -23.25
N GLY A 655 28.51 -4.80 -23.84
CA GLY A 655 28.16 -5.06 -25.22
C GLY A 655 26.71 -4.69 -25.40
N THR A 656 26.37 -4.03 -26.50
CA THR A 656 25.02 -3.66 -26.89
C THR A 656 24.07 -4.79 -26.54
N ARG A 657 23.25 -4.58 -25.51
CA ARG A 657 22.23 -5.56 -25.09
C ARG A 657 21.43 -5.97 -26.32
N PRO A 658 21.18 -7.26 -26.57
CA PRO A 658 20.30 -7.64 -27.64
C PRO A 658 18.95 -7.00 -27.37
N ARG A 659 18.51 -6.10 -28.25
CA ARG A 659 17.13 -5.59 -28.21
C ARG A 659 16.24 -6.77 -28.54
N TYR A 660 15.60 -7.32 -27.54
CA TYR A 660 14.64 -8.40 -27.73
C TYR A 660 13.45 -7.83 -28.52
N ARG A 661 13.32 -8.26 -29.79
CA ARG A 661 12.13 -7.98 -30.59
C ARG A 661 11.01 -8.89 -30.09
N ASN A 662 9.92 -8.29 -29.66
CA ASN A 662 8.71 -9.03 -29.37
C ASN A 662 8.20 -9.73 -30.66
N PRO A 663 8.07 -11.06 -30.72
CA PRO A 663 7.69 -11.76 -31.95
C PRO A 663 6.26 -11.46 -32.43
N GLY A 664 5.46 -10.70 -31.69
CA GLY A 664 4.04 -10.44 -31.95
C GLY A 664 3.68 -9.03 -32.43
N MET A 665 4.63 -8.10 -32.63
CA MET A 665 4.28 -6.77 -33.14
C MET A 665 4.52 -6.68 -34.66
N PRO A 666 3.53 -6.23 -35.46
CA PRO A 666 3.72 -5.99 -36.89
C PRO A 666 4.74 -4.86 -37.12
N GLU A 667 5.63 -5.06 -38.08
CA GLU A 667 6.62 -4.05 -38.50
C GLU A 667 5.92 -2.79 -39.00
N SER A 668 6.06 -1.68 -38.30
CA SER A 668 5.78 -0.37 -38.88
C SER A 668 6.94 0.01 -39.82
N ARG A 669 6.77 -0.27 -41.11
CA ARG A 669 7.62 0.29 -42.16
C ARG A 669 7.42 1.79 -42.19
N GLY A 670 8.47 2.53 -41.85
CA GLY A 670 8.54 3.98 -41.99
C GLY A 670 9.96 4.42 -42.22
N GLU A 671 10.47 4.14 -43.42
CA GLU A 671 11.62 4.88 -43.94
C GLU A 671 11.22 6.36 -44.11
N ARG A 672 11.80 7.23 -43.30
CA ARG A 672 11.93 8.66 -43.64
C ARG A 672 13.39 9.05 -43.55
N SER A 673 13.99 9.07 -44.77
CA SER A 673 15.15 9.90 -45.06
C SER A 673 14.73 11.37 -44.95
N GLY A 674 15.42 12.15 -44.13
CA GLY A 674 15.16 13.59 -44.08
C GLY A 674 16.13 14.30 -43.15
N GLY A 675 17.01 15.05 -43.70
CA GLY A 675 17.99 15.99 -43.27
C GLY A 675 17.99 16.47 -41.82
N ARG A 676 19.13 16.32 -41.16
CA ARG A 676 19.45 17.00 -39.90
C ARG A 676 19.69 18.49 -40.20
N GLU A 677 18.73 19.34 -39.99
CA GLU A 677 18.98 20.73 -39.68
C GLU A 677 19.40 20.87 -38.21
N ARG A 678 20.64 21.31 -38.02
CA ARG A 678 21.13 21.72 -36.69
C ARG A 678 20.46 23.02 -36.30
N MET A 679 19.53 22.97 -35.36
CA MET A 679 19.12 24.18 -34.65
C MET A 679 20.23 24.64 -33.73
N ASN A 680 20.96 25.65 -34.17
CA ASN A 680 21.87 26.42 -33.34
C ASN A 680 21.06 27.29 -32.36
N TYR A 681 20.96 26.87 -31.12
CA TYR A 681 20.50 27.73 -30.03
C TYR A 681 21.60 28.75 -29.71
N ARG A 682 21.49 29.93 -30.32
CA ARG A 682 22.23 31.13 -29.84
C ARG A 682 21.50 31.67 -28.61
N SER A 683 22.17 31.63 -27.49
CA SER A 683 21.79 32.34 -26.27
C SER A 683 21.86 33.86 -26.54
N PRO A 684 20.83 34.66 -26.30
CA PRO A 684 20.94 36.08 -26.24
C PRO A 684 21.43 36.47 -24.85
N ARG A 685 22.71 36.71 -24.70
CA ARG A 685 23.21 37.61 -23.65
C ARG A 685 23.13 39.02 -24.23
N GLU A 686 22.20 39.82 -23.70
CA GLU A 686 22.35 41.26 -23.56
C GLU A 686 21.24 41.86 -22.69
N GLY A 687 21.64 42.37 -21.59
CA GLY A 687 21.27 43.64 -20.92
C GLY A 687 19.76 43.91 -20.73
N ARG A 688 19.15 43.39 -19.65
CA ARG A 688 18.08 44.13 -18.96
C ARG A 688 18.38 44.16 -17.47
N SER A 689 18.81 45.33 -16.99
CA SER A 689 18.84 45.64 -15.56
C SER A 689 17.42 45.75 -15.03
N PHE A 690 17.05 44.89 -14.08
CA PHE A 690 15.85 45.06 -13.30
C PHE A 690 16.05 46.11 -12.23
N PRO A 691 15.12 47.05 -12.04
CA PRO A 691 15.20 47.98 -10.93
C PRO A 691 15.01 47.26 -9.60
N ARG A 692 15.88 47.58 -8.63
CA ARG A 692 15.75 47.08 -7.24
C ARG A 692 14.41 47.58 -6.64
N PRO A 693 13.66 46.72 -5.92
CA PRO A 693 12.53 47.21 -5.14
C PRO A 693 13.02 48.11 -4.01
N GLN A 694 12.40 49.28 -3.89
CA GLN A 694 12.59 50.17 -2.74
C GLN A 694 12.09 49.46 -1.49
N THR A 695 12.93 49.39 -0.46
CA THR A 695 12.61 48.86 0.85
C THR A 695 11.58 49.74 1.54
N ALA A 696 10.39 49.19 1.78
CA ALA A 696 9.43 49.81 2.71
C ALA A 696 9.92 49.63 4.16
N PRO A 697 9.70 50.61 5.05
CA PRO A 697 10.14 50.52 6.44
C PRO A 697 9.36 49.43 7.21
N ARG A 698 10.07 48.65 7.99
CA ARG A 698 9.50 47.64 8.89
C ARG A 698 8.75 48.32 10.05
N PRO A 699 7.57 47.85 10.44
CA PRO A 699 6.95 48.31 11.69
C PRO A 699 7.74 47.78 12.88
N ALA A 700 7.99 48.66 13.85
CA ALA A 700 8.62 48.31 15.11
C ALA A 700 7.64 47.49 15.96
N TRP A 701 8.11 46.30 16.40
CA TRP A 701 7.48 45.57 17.51
C TRP A 701 8.16 45.98 18.80
N THR A 702 7.43 46.58 19.69
CA THR A 702 7.80 46.74 21.10
C THR A 702 7.11 45.67 21.96
N PRO A 703 7.69 45.24 23.09
CA PRO A 703 7.51 43.99 23.79
C PRO A 703 6.13 43.76 24.43
#